data_f8e522b999d362cb131a8207a904be48
#
_entry.id   f8e522b999d362cb131a8207a904be48
#
_cell.length_a   1.000
_cell.length_b   1.000
_cell.length_c   1.000
_cell.angle_alpha   90.00
_cell.angle_beta   90.00
_cell.angle_gamma   90.00
#
_symmetry.space_group_name_H-M   'P 1'
#
loop_
_entity.id
_entity.type
_entity.pdbx_description
1 polymer ?
#
loop_
_entity_poly.entity_id
_entity_poly.type
_entity_poly.pdbx_seq_one_letter_code
_entity_poly.pdbx_strand_id
1 'polypeptide(L)'
;MPKKKKIQRKSIDKIKTIPKPKASIEELQESRNGGQIALRGYSYQFLYSCYLMLSCKDENTVFNLEGIEDIDKIVSTSDEQKTMHIQLKYSENKQDASFMKSVLKNFLEAYLLDKNRAFKLVYDFSVAKGHLSKLVNNILDSDELQYWKATVDEIKNENPQWNWHQLDFDDFISKISYENIKKAVLAERVEVALIENYDITTDNIKLFANSIKMFCFEKMETRSAVSLNDLKHQIELVKFDISKGAENPAHGWIEKVNFNELTDQESNYYEGKKAIPMDIVKGLPVSRVLLEKDIRTSVNNYMVTVIKSSSGQGKTTLALKTQYCLQKEYTPYQLINCSDRGALRHIVEYFHARIRLGEKPLILIDNLDAHLSEWNQLVQLMQSDVKYNYKILITSRENDWYNYAGDLSNIHSMNIIKPMLSKEEAAAIFNTLQQAGHIHPKIKDWKHAWNQIADKKLLIEYVYLLTHGEMIAERISSQMCEIGRNETGSIKFELLRQVCFADVCGIRLPTKKLLRSLAPRTFYDIGQILKSMTDEFLVHISQDGDYIEGLHPVRSRHIVEYLHEYYPLEETAYNITKLADLQDFSVLFSHYPEFSFDKESFYSDVVNEWWNLEDLKCFVSAIRGTFSGSVMQYFKNNEELFNEANNRGGLFLIATEVCPFAQFREIDESVKTLEQMKEIVPNN
;
A
#
# COMPACT_ATOMS: atom_id res chain seq x y z
N MET A 1 -9.96 106.97 11.29
CA MET A 1 -10.08 105.76 12.07
C MET A 1 -9.80 104.58 11.19
N PRO A 2 -8.68 103.80 11.35
CA PRO A 2 -8.34 102.72 10.47
C PRO A 2 -8.84 101.40 11.02
N LYS A 3 -9.31 100.54 10.07
CA LYS A 3 -9.86 99.22 10.27
C LYS A 3 -8.73 98.21 10.69
N LYS A 4 -8.93 97.47 11.79
CA LYS A 4 -8.08 96.39 12.23
C LYS A 4 -8.20 95.19 11.33
N LYS A 5 -7.13 94.77 10.65
CA LYS A 5 -6.99 93.55 9.93
C LYS A 5 -6.89 92.36 10.94
N LYS A 6 -7.80 91.31 10.78
CA LYS A 6 -7.68 90.05 11.48
C LYS A 6 -6.55 89.26 10.85
N ILE A 7 -5.54 88.95 11.62
CA ILE A 7 -4.46 88.06 11.28
C ILE A 7 -4.98 86.61 11.44
N GLN A 8 -5.05 85.85 10.33
CA GLN A 8 -5.31 84.41 10.35
C GLN A 8 -4.07 83.73 11.05
N ARG A 9 -4.32 83.00 12.14
CA ARG A 9 -3.34 82.11 12.74
C ARG A 9 -3.21 80.89 11.83
N LYS A 10 -2.02 80.71 11.24
CA LYS A 10 -1.58 79.45 10.53
C LYS A 10 -1.51 78.31 11.58
N SER A 11 -1.98 77.18 11.20
CA SER A 11 -1.90 75.90 11.93
C SER A 11 -0.47 75.65 12.42
N ILE A 12 -0.35 75.34 13.71
CA ILE A 12 0.89 74.90 14.30
C ILE A 12 1.20 73.50 13.80
N ASP A 13 2.29 73.38 13.08
CA ASP A 13 2.85 72.06 12.68
C ASP A 13 3.07 71.23 13.93
N LYS A 14 2.56 69.98 13.92
CA LYS A 14 2.85 68.99 14.96
C LYS A 14 4.36 68.82 15.04
N ILE A 15 4.95 69.36 16.10
CA ILE A 15 6.34 69.10 16.46
C ILE A 15 6.48 67.58 16.61
N LYS A 16 7.21 66.92 15.74
CA LYS A 16 7.64 65.53 15.91
C LYS A 16 8.49 65.50 17.19
N THR A 17 7.95 64.96 18.26
CA THR A 17 8.69 64.70 19.48
C THR A 17 9.84 63.74 19.15
N ILE A 18 11.06 64.22 19.29
CA ILE A 18 12.28 63.42 19.19
C ILE A 18 12.19 62.34 20.27
N PRO A 19 12.23 61.05 19.93
CA PRO A 19 12.14 59.97 20.92
C PRO A 19 13.33 60.11 21.91
N LYS A 20 13.05 60.08 23.21
CA LYS A 20 14.11 60.07 24.22
C LYS A 20 15.00 58.87 24.03
N PRO A 21 16.33 58.99 24.18
CA PRO A 21 17.22 57.85 24.17
C PRO A 21 16.81 56.85 25.26
N LYS A 22 16.79 55.54 24.93
CA LYS A 22 16.37 54.50 25.88
C LYS A 22 17.44 54.28 26.93
N ALA A 23 17.01 54.08 28.17
CA ALA A 23 17.89 54.03 29.33
C ALA A 23 18.55 52.66 29.54
N SER A 24 17.97 51.57 28.95
CA SER A 24 18.54 50.21 29.06
C SER A 24 18.37 49.36 27.78
N ILE A 25 19.11 48.24 27.72
CA ILE A 25 19.00 47.26 26.63
C ILE A 25 17.62 46.60 26.66
N GLU A 26 17.05 46.38 27.83
CA GLU A 26 15.71 45.81 28.01
C GLU A 26 14.64 46.71 27.40
N GLU A 27 14.69 48.02 27.69
CA GLU A 27 13.79 49.03 27.11
C GLU A 27 13.92 49.09 25.58
N LEU A 28 15.15 48.94 25.07
CA LEU A 28 15.39 48.84 23.62
C LEU A 28 14.77 47.57 23.03
N GLN A 29 14.91 46.44 23.70
CA GLN A 29 14.39 45.15 23.30
C GLN A 29 12.86 45.15 23.32
N GLU A 30 12.22 45.64 24.38
CA GLU A 30 10.77 45.80 24.46
C GLU A 30 10.18 46.69 23.36
N SER A 31 10.92 47.72 22.95
CA SER A 31 10.49 48.62 21.88
C SER A 31 10.59 48.02 20.48
N ARG A 32 11.30 46.90 20.34
CA ARG A 32 11.50 46.19 19.06
C ARG A 32 10.68 44.88 18.98
N ASN A 33 9.54 44.81 19.64
CA ASN A 33 8.69 43.64 19.72
C ASN A 33 7.74 43.47 18.52
N GLY A 34 7.79 44.35 17.51
CA GLY A 34 6.90 44.28 16.33
C GLY A 34 6.90 42.94 15.62
N GLY A 35 8.08 42.33 15.47
CA GLY A 35 8.20 40.99 14.87
C GLY A 35 7.49 39.92 15.70
N GLN A 36 7.61 39.97 17.02
CA GLN A 36 6.93 39.03 17.93
C GLN A 36 5.40 39.19 17.87
N ILE A 37 4.91 40.40 17.80
CA ILE A 37 3.47 40.70 17.68
C ILE A 37 2.95 40.14 16.36
N ALA A 38 3.66 40.38 15.24
CA ALA A 38 3.30 39.83 13.93
C ALA A 38 3.27 38.29 13.93
N LEU A 39 4.30 37.65 14.48
CA LEU A 39 4.36 36.18 14.58
C LEU A 39 3.21 35.60 15.43
N ARG A 40 2.78 36.27 16.47
CA ARG A 40 1.62 35.85 17.28
C ARG A 40 0.33 35.94 16.48
N GLY A 41 0.17 36.98 15.65
CA GLY A 41 -0.96 37.10 14.71
C GLY A 41 -0.98 36.01 13.68
N TYR A 42 0.14 35.78 12.97
CA TYR A 42 0.25 34.68 11.98
C TYR A 42 0.03 33.32 12.60
N SER A 43 0.58 33.07 13.79
CA SER A 43 0.32 31.79 14.48
C SER A 43 -1.15 31.57 14.83
N TYR A 44 -1.93 32.62 15.06
CA TYR A 44 -3.37 32.56 15.24
C TYR A 44 -4.08 32.22 13.91
N GLN A 45 -3.67 32.87 12.82
CA GLN A 45 -4.18 32.59 11.46
C GLN A 45 -3.93 31.12 11.06
N PHE A 46 -2.71 30.60 11.24
CA PHE A 46 -2.38 29.21 10.95
C PHE A 46 -3.24 28.22 11.74
N LEU A 47 -3.41 28.45 13.04
CA LEU A 47 -4.22 27.58 13.88
C LEU A 47 -5.69 27.57 13.46
N TYR A 48 -6.26 28.74 13.16
CA TYR A 48 -7.65 28.82 12.72
C TYR A 48 -7.85 28.20 11.33
N SER A 49 -6.92 28.43 10.40
CA SER A 49 -6.95 27.79 9.08
C SER A 49 -6.90 26.27 9.19
N CYS A 50 -6.00 25.72 10.00
CA CYS A 50 -5.93 24.28 10.27
C CYS A 50 -7.25 23.77 10.85
N TYR A 51 -7.77 24.41 11.89
CA TYR A 51 -9.03 24.02 12.53
C TYR A 51 -10.20 24.05 11.56
N LEU A 52 -10.33 25.10 10.77
CA LEU A 52 -11.42 25.30 9.83
C LEU A 52 -11.41 24.21 8.73
N MET A 53 -10.23 23.92 8.17
CA MET A 53 -10.08 22.88 7.13
C MET A 53 -10.28 21.47 7.70
N LEU A 54 -9.68 21.14 8.84
CA LEU A 54 -9.80 19.83 9.48
C LEU A 54 -11.23 19.53 9.95
N SER A 55 -12.01 20.57 10.29
CA SER A 55 -13.41 20.43 10.73
C SER A 55 -14.41 20.46 9.58
N CYS A 56 -14.00 20.76 8.34
CA CYS A 56 -14.87 20.81 7.19
C CYS A 56 -15.18 19.41 6.68
N LYS A 57 -16.47 19.11 6.46
CA LYS A 57 -16.95 17.82 5.97
C LYS A 57 -17.46 17.86 4.51
N ASP A 58 -17.63 19.06 3.96
CA ASP A 58 -18.15 19.25 2.60
C ASP A 58 -17.00 19.27 1.61
N GLU A 59 -16.88 18.21 0.82
CA GLU A 59 -15.80 17.99 -0.16
C GLU A 59 -15.80 19.04 -1.30
N ASN A 60 -16.91 19.74 -1.52
CA ASN A 60 -17.00 20.81 -2.52
C ASN A 60 -16.45 22.16 -2.00
N THR A 61 -15.92 22.19 -0.79
CA THR A 61 -15.35 23.40 -0.18
C THR A 61 -13.89 23.59 -0.61
N VAL A 62 -13.61 24.81 -1.05
CA VAL A 62 -12.24 25.29 -1.34
C VAL A 62 -11.92 26.46 -0.43
N PHE A 63 -10.70 26.55 0.07
CA PHE A 63 -10.21 27.62 0.91
C PHE A 63 -9.11 28.38 0.17
N ASN A 64 -9.28 29.69 -0.04
CA ASN A 64 -8.19 30.56 -0.47
C ASN A 64 -7.58 31.19 0.78
N LEU A 65 -6.34 30.84 1.07
CA LEU A 65 -5.60 31.40 2.19
C LEU A 65 -4.89 32.68 1.71
N GLU A 66 -5.00 33.79 2.49
CA GLU A 66 -4.54 35.12 2.08
C GLU A 66 -5.20 35.57 0.75
N GLY A 67 -6.49 35.36 0.63
CA GLY A 67 -7.32 35.77 -0.52
C GLY A 67 -7.67 37.25 -0.52
N ILE A 68 -8.97 37.58 -0.46
CA ILE A 68 -9.48 38.94 -0.24
C ILE A 68 -9.33 39.31 1.24
N GLU A 69 -9.66 38.36 2.13
CA GLU A 69 -9.39 38.43 3.55
C GLU A 69 -8.39 37.32 3.96
N ASP A 70 -8.15 37.16 5.25
CA ASP A 70 -7.20 36.14 5.74
C ASP A 70 -7.57 34.73 5.24
N ILE A 71 -8.89 34.40 5.13
CA ILE A 71 -9.39 33.15 4.53
C ILE A 71 -10.66 33.44 3.74
N ASP A 72 -10.71 33.00 2.49
CA ASP A 72 -11.94 32.96 1.71
C ASP A 72 -12.43 31.51 1.61
N LYS A 73 -13.54 31.20 2.28
CA LYS A 73 -14.19 29.89 2.20
C LYS A 73 -15.22 29.90 1.07
N ILE A 74 -15.02 29.06 0.06
CA ILE A 74 -15.85 28.94 -1.14
C ILE A 74 -16.53 27.57 -1.12
N VAL A 75 -17.85 27.57 -1.18
CA VAL A 75 -18.66 26.35 -1.30
C VAL A 75 -19.38 26.39 -2.64
N SER A 76 -19.10 25.42 -3.50
CA SER A 76 -19.73 25.31 -4.82
C SER A 76 -20.77 24.19 -4.81
N THR A 77 -22.01 24.53 -5.15
CA THR A 77 -23.08 23.57 -5.41
C THR A 77 -23.42 23.58 -6.90
N SER A 78 -24.31 22.67 -7.38
CA SER A 78 -24.72 22.62 -8.78
C SER A 78 -25.29 23.95 -9.32
N ASP A 79 -25.90 24.76 -8.45
CA ASP A 79 -26.70 25.91 -8.86
C ASP A 79 -26.14 27.25 -8.34
N GLU A 80 -25.25 27.23 -7.33
CA GLU A 80 -24.78 28.44 -6.67
C GLU A 80 -23.40 28.30 -6.09
N GLN A 81 -22.60 29.38 -6.13
CA GLN A 81 -21.33 29.48 -5.43
C GLN A 81 -21.47 30.48 -4.28
N LYS A 82 -21.26 30.03 -3.04
CA LYS A 82 -21.28 30.86 -1.83
C LYS A 82 -19.87 31.12 -1.34
N THR A 83 -19.55 32.38 -1.13
CA THR A 83 -18.24 32.80 -0.61
C THR A 83 -18.41 33.50 0.74
N MET A 84 -17.61 33.05 1.72
CA MET A 84 -17.48 33.67 3.04
C MET A 84 -16.06 34.19 3.23
N HIS A 85 -15.91 35.49 3.44
CA HIS A 85 -14.64 36.13 3.77
C HIS A 85 -14.44 36.14 5.28
N ILE A 86 -13.34 35.60 5.75
CA ILE A 86 -13.02 35.45 7.18
C ILE A 86 -11.80 36.26 7.49
N GLN A 87 -11.96 37.26 8.36
CA GLN A 87 -10.86 38.05 8.89
C GLN A 87 -10.48 37.57 10.29
N LEU A 88 -9.19 37.39 10.55
CA LEU A 88 -8.65 36.87 11.79
C LEU A 88 -7.88 37.94 12.53
N LYS A 89 -8.22 38.19 13.78
CA LYS A 89 -7.56 39.24 14.61
C LYS A 89 -7.14 38.71 15.97
N TYR A 90 -5.85 38.81 16.24
CA TYR A 90 -5.27 38.50 17.54
C TYR A 90 -4.69 39.78 18.17
N SER A 91 -5.02 40.06 19.43
CA SER A 91 -4.41 41.14 20.17
C SER A 91 -4.42 40.87 21.67
N GLU A 92 -3.33 41.18 22.33
CA GLU A 92 -3.26 41.18 23.80
C GLU A 92 -3.91 42.45 24.38
N ASN A 93 -4.06 43.48 23.55
CA ASN A 93 -4.68 44.73 23.94
C ASN A 93 -6.20 44.69 23.77
N LYS A 94 -6.90 45.41 24.64
CA LYS A 94 -8.34 45.58 24.56
C LYS A 94 -8.71 46.41 23.32
N GLN A 95 -9.68 45.94 22.55
CA GLN A 95 -10.15 46.60 21.32
C GLN A 95 -11.49 47.30 21.54
N ASP A 96 -11.72 48.39 20.83
CA ASP A 96 -12.94 49.19 20.88
C ASP A 96 -13.57 49.40 19.48
N ALA A 97 -14.55 50.27 19.37
CA ALA A 97 -15.28 50.53 18.10
C ALA A 97 -14.38 51.08 16.99
N SER A 98 -13.28 51.80 17.33
CA SER A 98 -12.37 52.34 16.32
C SER A 98 -11.61 51.23 15.55
N PHE A 99 -11.30 50.14 16.24
CA PHE A 99 -10.76 48.93 15.61
C PHE A 99 -11.72 48.36 14.57
N MET A 100 -13.02 48.26 14.90
CA MET A 100 -14.03 47.70 14.01
C MET A 100 -14.22 48.50 12.74
N LYS A 101 -14.01 49.80 12.74
CA LYS A 101 -14.08 50.64 11.55
C LYS A 101 -13.15 50.13 10.43
N SER A 102 -11.94 49.70 10.77
CA SER A 102 -10.99 49.15 9.79
C SER A 102 -11.46 47.82 9.20
N VAL A 103 -12.10 46.97 10.02
CA VAL A 103 -12.66 45.67 9.59
C VAL A 103 -13.87 45.90 8.67
N LEU A 104 -14.79 46.80 9.10
CA LEU A 104 -15.96 47.16 8.27
C LEU A 104 -15.56 47.76 6.93
N LYS A 105 -14.48 48.52 6.86
CA LYS A 105 -13.98 49.10 5.61
C LYS A 105 -13.63 47.99 4.62
N ASN A 106 -12.88 46.98 5.04
CA ASN A 106 -12.50 45.87 4.17
C ASN A 106 -13.74 45.06 3.70
N PHE A 107 -14.65 44.74 4.61
CA PHE A 107 -15.87 44.00 4.28
C PHE A 107 -16.81 44.78 3.31
N LEU A 108 -16.91 46.12 3.52
CA LEU A 108 -17.71 46.98 2.62
C LEU A 108 -17.15 46.99 1.22
N GLU A 109 -15.84 47.07 1.04
CA GLU A 109 -15.23 47.04 -0.30
C GLU A 109 -15.62 45.78 -1.07
N ALA A 110 -15.56 44.61 -0.44
CA ALA A 110 -15.97 43.35 -1.04
C ALA A 110 -17.50 43.26 -1.26
N TYR A 111 -18.31 43.71 -0.30
CA TYR A 111 -19.76 43.71 -0.40
C TYR A 111 -20.29 44.60 -1.54
N LEU A 112 -19.68 45.77 -1.73
CA LEU A 112 -20.08 46.72 -2.81
C LEU A 112 -19.74 46.18 -4.21
N LEU A 113 -18.88 45.20 -4.32
CA LEU A 113 -18.58 44.49 -5.57
C LEU A 113 -19.54 43.31 -5.80
N ASP A 114 -19.92 42.60 -4.73
CA ASP A 114 -20.82 41.45 -4.82
C ASP A 114 -21.58 41.26 -3.49
N LYS A 115 -22.89 41.51 -3.55
CA LYS A 115 -23.80 41.45 -2.40
C LYS A 115 -24.00 40.02 -1.85
N ASN A 116 -23.73 38.99 -2.64
CA ASN A 116 -23.96 37.60 -2.22
C ASN A 116 -22.89 37.03 -1.27
N ARG A 117 -21.90 37.83 -0.93
CA ARG A 117 -20.83 37.48 -0.04
C ARG A 117 -21.22 37.57 1.44
N ALA A 118 -20.75 36.62 2.24
CA ALA A 118 -20.86 36.66 3.69
C ALA A 118 -19.52 37.00 4.33
N PHE A 119 -19.54 37.52 5.54
CA PHE A 119 -18.36 37.98 6.25
C PHE A 119 -18.30 37.38 7.66
N LYS A 120 -17.09 37.14 8.14
CA LYS A 120 -16.87 36.64 9.50
C LYS A 120 -15.64 37.28 10.10
N LEU A 121 -15.80 37.85 11.30
CA LEU A 121 -14.67 38.26 12.12
C LEU A 121 -14.43 37.21 13.20
N VAL A 122 -13.26 36.59 13.18
CA VAL A 122 -12.80 35.67 14.24
C VAL A 122 -11.71 36.36 15.03
N TYR A 123 -11.83 36.36 16.36
CA TYR A 123 -10.93 37.15 17.15
C TYR A 123 -10.55 36.51 18.49
N ASP A 124 -9.32 36.83 18.95
CA ASP A 124 -8.83 36.59 20.31
C ASP A 124 -8.26 37.88 20.88
N PHE A 125 -9.15 38.67 21.46
CA PHE A 125 -8.83 39.87 22.27
C PHE A 125 -9.95 40.19 23.23
N SER A 126 -9.66 41.04 24.22
CA SER A 126 -10.67 41.59 25.12
C SER A 126 -11.45 42.71 24.44
N VAL A 127 -12.77 42.69 24.52
CA VAL A 127 -13.64 43.70 23.92
C VAL A 127 -13.95 44.78 24.96
N ALA A 128 -13.82 46.07 24.56
CA ALA A 128 -14.20 47.19 25.41
C ALA A 128 -15.73 47.26 25.55
N LYS A 129 -16.21 47.69 26.72
CA LYS A 129 -17.63 48.00 26.90
C LYS A 129 -18.03 49.13 25.94
N GLY A 130 -19.21 49.06 25.35
CA GLY A 130 -19.72 50.04 24.38
C GLY A 130 -20.11 49.42 23.07
N HIS A 131 -20.07 50.16 21.97
CA HIS A 131 -20.57 49.79 20.67
C HIS A 131 -19.99 48.46 20.11
N LEU A 132 -18.67 48.23 20.22
CA LEU A 132 -18.08 47.00 19.78
C LEU A 132 -18.63 45.80 20.56
N SER A 133 -18.78 45.91 21.89
CA SER A 133 -19.32 44.82 22.70
C SER A 133 -20.75 44.45 22.33
N LYS A 134 -21.58 45.43 22.01
CA LYS A 134 -22.94 45.20 21.58
C LYS A 134 -22.98 44.57 20.18
N LEU A 135 -22.17 45.05 19.24
CA LEU A 135 -22.07 44.55 17.87
C LEU A 135 -21.70 43.07 17.84
N VAL A 136 -20.62 42.67 18.51
CA VAL A 136 -20.14 41.25 18.48
C VAL A 136 -21.06 40.28 19.22
N ASN A 137 -21.94 40.80 20.10
CA ASN A 137 -22.99 40.03 20.76
C ASN A 137 -24.35 40.11 20.08
N ASN A 138 -24.43 40.68 18.86
CA ASN A 138 -25.65 40.91 18.10
C ASN A 138 -26.75 41.67 18.83
N ILE A 139 -26.36 42.64 19.68
CA ILE A 139 -27.27 43.56 20.39
C ILE A 139 -27.35 44.84 19.56
N LEU A 140 -28.22 44.85 18.54
CA LEU A 140 -28.38 45.92 17.56
C LEU A 140 -29.73 46.63 17.78
N ASP A 141 -29.82 47.45 18.79
CA ASP A 141 -30.93 48.40 18.99
C ASP A 141 -30.84 49.57 18.01
N SER A 142 -31.87 50.43 17.98
CA SER A 142 -31.93 51.55 17.05
C SER A 142 -30.74 52.50 17.18
N ASP A 143 -30.22 52.70 18.39
CA ASP A 143 -29.10 53.61 18.67
C ASP A 143 -27.79 52.99 18.14
N GLU A 144 -27.62 51.69 18.32
CA GLU A 144 -26.45 50.97 17.78
C GLU A 144 -26.45 50.92 16.27
N LEU A 145 -27.60 50.65 15.62
CA LEU A 145 -27.70 50.70 14.19
C LEU A 145 -27.39 52.08 13.63
N GLN A 146 -27.86 53.16 14.31
CA GLN A 146 -27.54 54.52 13.90
C GLN A 146 -26.04 54.82 14.07
N TYR A 147 -25.41 54.36 15.13
CA TYR A 147 -23.97 54.51 15.34
C TYR A 147 -23.16 53.84 14.22
N TRP A 148 -23.45 52.60 13.93
CA TRP A 148 -22.72 51.88 12.89
C TRP A 148 -23.01 52.39 11.47
N LYS A 149 -24.22 52.91 11.23
CA LYS A 149 -24.54 53.59 10.00
C LYS A 149 -23.73 54.87 9.83
N ALA A 150 -23.60 55.67 10.88
CA ALA A 150 -22.72 56.84 10.86
C ALA A 150 -21.25 56.48 10.64
N THR A 151 -20.77 55.35 11.21
CA THR A 151 -19.41 54.82 10.95
C THR A 151 -19.24 54.43 9.46
N VAL A 152 -20.24 53.81 8.85
CA VAL A 152 -20.24 53.48 7.39
C VAL A 152 -20.26 54.74 6.54
N ASP A 153 -21.01 55.78 6.93
CA ASP A 153 -21.03 57.08 6.25
C ASP A 153 -19.65 57.80 6.34
N GLU A 154 -18.93 57.65 7.44
CA GLU A 154 -17.53 58.11 7.53
C GLU A 154 -16.64 57.37 6.53
N ILE A 155 -16.73 56.05 6.45
CA ILE A 155 -15.97 55.24 5.50
C ILE A 155 -16.33 55.66 4.06
N LYS A 156 -17.60 55.95 3.78
CA LYS A 156 -18.08 56.46 2.49
C LYS A 156 -17.45 57.80 2.13
N ASN A 157 -17.35 58.71 3.07
CA ASN A 157 -16.71 60.00 2.84
C ASN A 157 -15.19 59.87 2.59
N GLU A 158 -14.56 58.87 3.19
CA GLU A 158 -13.14 58.56 2.96
C GLU A 158 -12.90 57.87 1.61
N ASN A 159 -13.88 57.15 1.06
CA ASN A 159 -13.76 56.35 -0.17
C ASN A 159 -14.93 56.65 -1.16
N PRO A 160 -15.08 57.90 -1.63
CA PRO A 160 -16.21 58.28 -2.47
C PRO A 160 -16.29 57.63 -3.84
N GLN A 161 -15.15 57.03 -4.28
CA GLN A 161 -15.01 56.32 -5.57
C GLN A 161 -15.62 54.91 -5.58
N TRP A 162 -16.06 54.37 -4.45
CA TRP A 162 -16.68 53.06 -4.39
C TRP A 162 -18.13 53.10 -4.86
N ASN A 163 -18.70 51.95 -5.23
CA ASN A 163 -20.04 51.81 -5.81
C ASN A 163 -21.16 51.86 -4.72
N TRP A 164 -21.30 52.98 -4.03
CA TRP A 164 -22.18 53.15 -2.87
C TRP A 164 -23.69 52.99 -3.13
N HIS A 165 -24.16 53.02 -4.42
CA HIS A 165 -25.54 52.71 -4.72
C HIS A 165 -25.86 51.22 -4.59
N GLN A 166 -24.86 50.39 -4.48
CA GLN A 166 -25.06 48.97 -4.12
C GLN A 166 -25.26 48.73 -2.64
N LEU A 167 -25.03 49.69 -1.77
CA LEU A 167 -25.12 49.51 -0.32
C LEU A 167 -26.59 49.35 0.12
N ASP A 168 -26.88 48.19 0.71
CA ASP A 168 -27.99 47.95 1.60
C ASP A 168 -27.40 47.72 3.00
N PHE A 169 -27.53 48.69 3.91
CA PHE A 169 -26.89 48.67 5.19
C PHE A 169 -27.40 47.53 6.07
N ASP A 170 -28.70 47.24 6.06
CA ASP A 170 -29.32 46.23 6.91
C ASP A 170 -28.93 44.83 6.40
N ASP A 171 -28.95 44.64 5.09
CA ASP A 171 -28.45 43.40 4.47
C ASP A 171 -26.95 43.18 4.74
N PHE A 172 -26.12 44.22 4.59
CA PHE A 172 -24.69 44.13 4.85
C PHE A 172 -24.38 43.71 6.30
N ILE A 173 -25.01 44.39 7.29
CA ILE A 173 -24.76 44.03 8.72
C ILE A 173 -25.24 42.63 9.05
N SER A 174 -26.37 42.19 8.44
CA SER A 174 -26.91 40.85 8.67
C SER A 174 -25.99 39.74 8.15
N LYS A 175 -25.11 40.03 7.20
CA LYS A 175 -24.15 39.10 6.59
C LYS A 175 -22.83 38.97 7.36
N ILE A 176 -22.65 39.76 8.42
CA ILE A 176 -21.45 39.73 9.26
C ILE A 176 -21.71 38.84 10.48
N SER A 177 -20.86 37.86 10.67
CA SER A 177 -20.84 37.01 11.88
C SER A 177 -19.58 37.20 12.69
N TYR A 178 -19.67 36.91 13.99
CA TYR A 178 -18.57 37.13 14.93
C TYR A 178 -18.28 35.84 15.71
N GLU A 179 -17.00 35.51 15.87
CA GLU A 179 -16.58 34.39 16.68
C GLU A 179 -15.42 34.76 17.59
N ASN A 180 -15.60 34.63 18.91
CA ASN A 180 -14.51 34.75 19.88
C ASN A 180 -13.96 33.35 20.18
N ILE A 181 -12.70 33.12 19.83
CA ILE A 181 -12.05 31.85 20.13
C ILE A 181 -10.60 32.07 20.57
N LYS A 182 -10.26 31.55 21.75
CA LYS A 182 -8.93 31.69 22.28
C LYS A 182 -7.91 30.88 21.53
N LYS A 183 -6.72 31.41 21.28
CA LYS A 183 -5.61 30.75 20.59
C LYS A 183 -5.25 29.40 21.23
N ALA A 184 -5.26 29.30 22.54
CA ALA A 184 -5.01 28.06 23.27
C ALA A 184 -6.07 26.98 22.93
N VAL A 185 -7.35 27.40 22.94
CA VAL A 185 -8.47 26.51 22.60
C VAL A 185 -8.40 26.06 21.13
N LEU A 186 -7.93 26.90 20.21
CA LEU A 186 -7.73 26.53 18.81
C LEU A 186 -6.68 25.43 18.65
N ALA A 187 -5.58 25.51 19.39
CA ALA A 187 -4.54 24.48 19.34
C ALA A 187 -5.09 23.11 19.78
N GLU A 188 -5.88 23.07 20.85
CA GLU A 188 -6.56 21.84 21.31
C GLU A 188 -7.59 21.34 20.28
N ARG A 189 -8.38 22.24 19.68
CA ARG A 189 -9.38 21.86 18.65
C ARG A 189 -8.75 21.30 17.39
N VAL A 190 -7.57 21.77 16.98
CA VAL A 190 -6.79 21.19 15.87
C VAL A 190 -6.42 19.74 16.19
N GLU A 191 -5.93 19.48 17.40
CA GLU A 191 -5.59 18.13 17.84
C GLU A 191 -6.83 17.21 17.88
N VAL A 192 -7.94 17.71 18.46
CA VAL A 192 -9.21 16.96 18.51
C VAL A 192 -9.73 16.64 17.10
N ALA A 193 -9.71 17.63 16.19
CA ALA A 193 -10.17 17.41 14.80
C ALA A 193 -9.32 16.38 14.05
N LEU A 194 -8.01 16.28 14.31
CA LEU A 194 -7.14 15.25 13.77
C LEU A 194 -7.51 13.86 14.29
N ILE A 195 -7.87 13.72 15.56
CA ILE A 195 -8.33 12.47 16.15
C ILE A 195 -9.69 12.04 15.57
N GLU A 196 -10.67 12.96 15.62
CA GLU A 196 -12.07 12.64 15.32
C GLU A 196 -12.35 12.44 13.82
N ASN A 197 -11.69 13.23 12.96
CA ASN A 197 -11.98 13.24 11.53
C ASN A 197 -10.94 12.49 10.66
N TYR A 198 -9.75 12.20 11.21
CA TYR A 198 -8.64 11.60 10.45
C TYR A 198 -7.99 10.41 11.16
N ASP A 199 -8.54 9.94 12.27
CA ASP A 199 -8.09 8.78 13.04
C ASP A 199 -6.60 8.84 13.44
N ILE A 200 -6.08 10.05 13.74
CA ILE A 200 -4.70 10.23 14.17
C ILE A 200 -4.56 9.91 15.66
N THR A 201 -3.61 9.04 16.00
CA THR A 201 -3.34 8.67 17.38
C THR A 201 -2.65 9.79 18.18
N THR A 202 -2.86 9.81 19.50
CA THR A 202 -2.30 10.83 20.39
C THR A 202 -0.78 10.89 20.37
N ASP A 203 -0.10 9.77 20.11
CA ASP A 203 1.37 9.70 20.11
C ASP A 203 2.03 10.57 19.01
N ASN A 204 1.34 10.74 17.88
CA ASN A 204 1.86 11.48 16.72
C ASN A 204 1.14 12.80 16.46
N ILE A 205 0.14 13.18 17.28
CA ILE A 205 -0.77 14.28 16.99
C ILE A 205 -0.06 15.62 16.79
N LYS A 206 0.97 15.89 17.59
CA LYS A 206 1.75 17.12 17.46
C LYS A 206 2.53 17.20 16.15
N LEU A 207 3.00 16.06 15.64
CA LEU A 207 3.71 16.01 14.36
C LEU A 207 2.75 16.35 13.22
N PHE A 208 1.55 15.73 13.20
CA PHE A 208 0.53 16.05 12.22
C PHE A 208 0.07 17.51 12.32
N ALA A 209 -0.23 18.01 13.53
CA ALA A 209 -0.64 19.39 13.73
C ALA A 209 0.43 20.39 13.22
N ASN A 210 1.72 20.11 13.44
CA ASN A 210 2.80 20.97 12.95
C ASN A 210 2.96 20.87 11.43
N SER A 211 2.83 19.67 10.83
CA SER A 211 2.87 19.51 9.39
C SER A 211 1.73 20.24 8.68
N ILE A 212 0.50 20.17 9.22
CA ILE A 212 -0.64 20.90 8.66
C ILE A 212 -0.47 22.42 8.80
N LYS A 213 0.11 22.91 9.93
CA LYS A 213 0.44 24.34 10.07
C LYS A 213 1.45 24.79 9.01
N MET A 214 2.49 23.98 8.76
CA MET A 214 3.48 24.29 7.73
C MET A 214 2.88 24.28 6.33
N PHE A 215 2.04 23.30 6.04
CA PHE A 215 1.25 23.25 4.82
C PHE A 215 0.40 24.53 4.63
N CYS A 216 -0.31 24.99 5.66
CA CYS A 216 -1.05 26.25 5.62
C CYS A 216 -0.14 27.45 5.35
N PHE A 217 1.04 27.50 6.00
CA PHE A 217 2.02 28.57 5.78
C PHE A 217 2.45 28.65 4.30
N GLU A 218 2.85 27.53 3.71
CA GLU A 218 3.24 27.46 2.29
C GLU A 218 2.11 27.89 1.34
N LYS A 219 0.88 27.51 1.67
CA LYS A 219 -0.30 27.88 0.86
C LYS A 219 -0.63 29.37 1.01
N MET A 220 -0.45 29.96 2.20
CA MET A 220 -0.59 31.40 2.41
C MET A 220 0.49 32.19 1.67
N GLU A 221 1.74 31.75 1.74
CA GLU A 221 2.86 32.40 1.04
C GLU A 221 2.62 32.47 -0.48
N THR A 222 2.07 31.39 -1.05
CA THR A 222 1.79 31.28 -2.48
C THR A 222 0.39 31.75 -2.89
N ARG A 223 -0.46 32.16 -1.94
CA ARG A 223 -1.88 32.49 -2.15
C ARG A 223 -2.64 31.42 -2.92
N SER A 224 -2.38 30.16 -2.60
CA SER A 224 -2.92 29.02 -3.31
C SER A 224 -4.27 28.59 -2.73
N ALA A 225 -5.18 28.17 -3.60
CA ALA A 225 -6.40 27.48 -3.19
C ALA A 225 -6.09 26.10 -2.60
N VAL A 226 -6.84 25.69 -1.57
CA VAL A 226 -6.70 24.41 -0.88
C VAL A 226 -8.05 23.71 -0.85
N SER A 227 -8.11 22.51 -1.39
CA SER A 227 -9.26 21.61 -1.26
C SER A 227 -9.10 20.65 -0.08
N LEU A 228 -10.17 19.97 0.32
CA LEU A 228 -10.08 18.91 1.32
C LEU A 228 -9.26 17.71 0.81
N ASN A 229 -9.19 17.50 -0.50
CA ASN A 229 -8.34 16.44 -1.07
C ASN A 229 -6.85 16.77 -0.91
N ASP A 230 -6.45 18.04 -1.06
CA ASP A 230 -5.07 18.47 -0.80
C ASP A 230 -4.70 18.27 0.67
N LEU A 231 -5.63 18.56 1.59
CA LEU A 231 -5.43 18.34 3.02
C LEU A 231 -5.30 16.83 3.35
N LYS A 232 -6.19 15.99 2.79
CA LYS A 232 -6.11 14.52 2.93
C LYS A 232 -4.79 13.99 2.38
N HIS A 233 -4.38 14.47 1.22
CA HIS A 233 -3.10 14.09 0.62
C HIS A 233 -1.91 14.46 1.52
N GLN A 234 -1.90 15.66 2.11
CA GLN A 234 -0.86 16.08 3.06
C GLN A 234 -0.80 15.18 4.29
N ILE A 235 -1.96 14.78 4.82
CA ILE A 235 -2.04 13.85 5.95
C ILE A 235 -1.45 12.48 5.57
N GLU A 236 -1.78 11.96 4.39
CA GLU A 236 -1.23 10.69 3.90
C GLU A 236 0.28 10.75 3.67
N LEU A 237 0.82 11.88 3.20
CA LEU A 237 2.27 12.08 3.10
C LEU A 237 2.95 11.98 4.47
N VAL A 238 2.38 12.61 5.50
CA VAL A 238 2.91 12.51 6.87
C VAL A 238 2.82 11.08 7.40
N LYS A 239 1.71 10.39 7.18
CA LYS A 239 1.58 8.96 7.51
C LYS A 239 2.65 8.12 6.83
N PHE A 240 2.87 8.36 5.55
CA PHE A 240 3.90 7.68 4.77
C PHE A 240 5.30 7.95 5.34
N ASP A 241 5.64 9.20 5.63
CA ASP A 241 6.95 9.55 6.18
C ASP A 241 7.19 8.96 7.58
N ILE A 242 6.17 8.96 8.44
CA ILE A 242 6.25 8.31 9.76
C ILE A 242 6.43 6.79 9.60
N SER A 243 5.68 6.18 8.65
CA SER A 243 5.78 4.74 8.41
C SER A 243 7.11 4.34 7.78
N LYS A 244 7.69 5.25 6.99
CA LYS A 244 9.00 5.06 6.39
C LYS A 244 10.09 4.97 7.47
N GLY A 245 9.88 5.59 8.62
CA GLY A 245 10.96 5.82 9.60
C GLY A 245 12.23 6.20 8.84
N ALA A 246 13.14 6.95 9.26
CA ALA A 246 14.34 7.16 8.47
C ALA A 246 14.94 5.78 8.12
N GLU A 247 14.74 5.28 6.87
CA GLU A 247 15.41 4.11 6.31
C GLU A 247 15.02 2.71 6.83
N ASN A 248 13.73 2.44 7.13
CA ASN A 248 13.35 1.05 7.45
C ASN A 248 13.44 0.16 6.18
N PRO A 249 14.36 -0.84 6.12
CA PRO A 249 14.53 -1.71 4.96
C PRO A 249 13.28 -2.50 4.58
N ALA A 250 12.33 -2.66 5.52
CA ALA A 250 11.09 -3.39 5.29
C ALA A 250 10.20 -2.79 4.18
N HIS A 251 10.42 -1.54 3.78
CA HIS A 251 9.74 -0.95 2.63
C HIS A 251 9.98 -1.69 1.31
N GLY A 252 11.14 -2.34 1.15
CA GLY A 252 11.44 -3.17 -0.01
C GLY A 252 10.81 -4.57 0.04
N TRP A 253 10.22 -4.96 1.18
CA TRP A 253 9.68 -6.31 1.43
C TRP A 253 8.18 -6.34 1.67
N ILE A 254 7.55 -5.17 1.78
CA ILE A 254 6.11 -5.02 2.10
C ILE A 254 5.47 -4.11 1.07
N GLU A 255 4.42 -4.60 0.42
CA GLU A 255 3.60 -3.81 -0.51
C GLU A 255 2.20 -3.62 0.05
N LYS A 256 1.65 -2.41 -0.11
CA LYS A 256 0.23 -2.16 0.14
C LYS A 256 -0.55 -2.61 -1.08
N VAL A 257 -1.47 -3.55 -0.92
CA VAL A 257 -2.30 -4.04 -2.02
C VAL A 257 -3.33 -2.98 -2.38
N ASN A 258 -3.27 -2.49 -3.63
CA ASN A 258 -4.18 -1.47 -4.12
C ASN A 258 -5.27 -2.09 -5.02
N PHE A 259 -6.53 -1.93 -4.61
CA PHE A 259 -7.70 -2.35 -5.39
C PHE A 259 -8.37 -1.20 -6.17
N ASN A 260 -7.83 0.03 -6.09
CA ASN A 260 -8.46 1.22 -6.70
C ASN A 260 -7.79 1.64 -8.01
N GLU A 261 -6.63 1.13 -8.36
CA GLU A 261 -5.94 1.43 -9.61
C GLU A 261 -6.58 0.66 -10.76
N LEU A 262 -7.44 1.35 -11.50
CA LEU A 262 -7.96 0.86 -12.76
C LEU A 262 -6.92 1.10 -13.86
N THR A 263 -6.17 0.07 -14.20
CA THR A 263 -5.35 0.08 -15.42
C THR A 263 -6.20 -0.44 -16.58
N ASP A 264 -6.08 0.20 -17.77
CA ASP A 264 -6.79 -0.22 -18.99
C ASP A 264 -6.27 -1.55 -19.60
N GLN A 265 -5.41 -2.26 -18.88
CA GLN A 265 -4.91 -3.55 -19.35
C GLN A 265 -6.03 -4.59 -19.45
N GLU A 266 -6.15 -5.21 -20.61
CA GLU A 266 -7.03 -6.37 -20.79
C GLU A 266 -6.63 -7.47 -19.80
N SER A 267 -7.60 -7.96 -19.05
CA SER A 267 -7.37 -9.07 -18.13
C SER A 267 -7.50 -10.39 -18.85
N ASN A 268 -6.41 -11.16 -18.92
CA ASN A 268 -6.40 -12.53 -19.45
C ASN A 268 -6.52 -13.56 -18.33
N TYR A 269 -7.38 -13.29 -17.34
CA TYR A 269 -7.57 -14.17 -16.19
C TYR A 269 -7.90 -15.62 -16.56
N TYR A 270 -8.75 -15.81 -17.57
CA TYR A 270 -9.19 -17.16 -18.00
C TYR A 270 -8.13 -17.91 -18.81
N GLU A 271 -7.04 -17.29 -19.22
CA GLU A 271 -5.88 -17.95 -19.85
C GLU A 271 -5.05 -18.80 -18.88
N GLY A 272 -5.51 -18.97 -17.64
CA GLY A 272 -4.87 -19.79 -16.62
C GLY A 272 -3.65 -19.15 -15.98
N LYS A 273 -3.62 -17.82 -15.86
CA LYS A 273 -2.58 -17.09 -15.14
C LYS A 273 -2.94 -16.88 -13.66
N LYS A 274 -1.96 -16.48 -12.88
CA LYS A 274 -2.12 -16.09 -11.47
C LYS A 274 -3.03 -14.86 -11.38
N ALA A 275 -3.99 -14.86 -10.43
CA ALA A 275 -4.88 -13.74 -10.20
C ALA A 275 -4.12 -12.52 -9.63
N ILE A 276 -4.50 -11.35 -10.09
CA ILE A 276 -4.01 -10.06 -9.60
C ILE A 276 -5.18 -9.26 -8.98
N PRO A 277 -4.91 -8.21 -8.17
CA PRO A 277 -5.97 -7.41 -7.55
C PRO A 277 -7.02 -6.88 -8.54
N MET A 278 -6.61 -6.48 -9.74
CA MET A 278 -7.49 -5.99 -10.80
C MET A 278 -8.53 -7.04 -11.24
N ASP A 279 -8.16 -8.31 -11.31
CA ASP A 279 -9.08 -9.39 -11.68
C ASP A 279 -10.22 -9.52 -10.67
N ILE A 280 -9.90 -9.28 -9.38
CA ILE A 280 -10.88 -9.31 -8.28
C ILE A 280 -11.85 -8.13 -8.41
N VAL A 281 -11.33 -6.92 -8.67
CA VAL A 281 -12.15 -5.70 -8.84
C VAL A 281 -13.10 -5.83 -10.02
N LYS A 282 -12.61 -6.37 -11.14
CA LYS A 282 -13.43 -6.65 -12.34
C LYS A 282 -14.44 -7.80 -12.14
N GLY A 283 -14.37 -8.52 -11.02
CA GLY A 283 -15.28 -9.62 -10.71
C GLY A 283 -15.11 -10.85 -11.59
N LEU A 284 -13.94 -11.03 -12.22
CA LEU A 284 -13.67 -12.14 -13.14
C LEU A 284 -13.67 -13.51 -12.46
N PRO A 285 -13.05 -13.68 -11.24
CA PRO A 285 -13.07 -14.97 -10.58
C PRO A 285 -14.46 -15.36 -10.11
N VAL A 286 -14.92 -16.55 -10.48
CA VAL A 286 -16.19 -17.09 -9.99
C VAL A 286 -16.19 -17.18 -8.46
N SER A 287 -17.32 -16.87 -7.84
CA SER A 287 -17.43 -16.84 -6.38
C SER A 287 -17.58 -18.24 -5.80
N ARG A 288 -16.77 -18.55 -4.79
CA ARG A 288 -16.80 -19.78 -3.99
C ARG A 288 -17.39 -19.48 -2.62
N VAL A 289 -18.67 -19.13 -2.61
CA VAL A 289 -19.39 -18.47 -1.49
C VAL A 289 -19.12 -19.09 -0.12
N LEU A 290 -19.16 -20.42 -0.01
CA LEU A 290 -18.94 -21.13 1.26
C LEU A 290 -17.49 -20.97 1.73
N LEU A 291 -16.52 -21.24 0.86
CA LEU A 291 -15.10 -21.09 1.17
C LEU A 291 -14.72 -19.65 1.49
N GLU A 292 -15.22 -18.68 0.72
CA GLU A 292 -14.98 -17.26 0.98
C GLU A 292 -15.56 -16.83 2.33
N LYS A 293 -16.72 -17.36 2.73
CA LYS A 293 -17.31 -17.14 4.05
C LYS A 293 -16.46 -17.76 5.16
N ASP A 294 -16.01 -19.00 4.97
CA ASP A 294 -15.20 -19.71 5.96
C ASP A 294 -13.86 -19.02 6.17
N ILE A 295 -13.21 -18.56 5.09
CA ILE A 295 -11.94 -17.81 5.19
C ILE A 295 -12.15 -16.49 5.92
N ARG A 296 -13.19 -15.71 5.59
CA ARG A 296 -13.49 -14.45 6.29
C ARG A 296 -13.78 -14.68 7.78
N THR A 297 -14.54 -15.72 8.09
CA THR A 297 -14.81 -16.11 9.49
C THR A 297 -13.52 -16.49 10.21
N SER A 298 -12.64 -17.21 9.54
CA SER A 298 -11.33 -17.57 10.08
C SER A 298 -10.46 -16.35 10.34
N VAL A 299 -10.34 -15.41 9.37
CA VAL A 299 -9.58 -14.17 9.56
C VAL A 299 -10.10 -13.36 10.76
N ASN A 300 -11.40 -13.28 10.93
CA ASN A 300 -11.96 -12.55 12.07
C ASN A 300 -11.65 -13.22 13.42
N ASN A 301 -11.67 -14.54 13.48
CA ASN A 301 -11.55 -15.29 14.73
C ASN A 301 -10.10 -15.65 15.10
N TYR A 302 -9.21 -15.79 14.12
CA TYR A 302 -7.83 -16.20 14.32
C TYR A 302 -6.87 -15.12 13.88
N MET A 303 -5.66 -15.11 14.45
CA MET A 303 -4.59 -14.22 14.04
C MET A 303 -3.99 -14.68 12.70
N VAL A 304 -3.82 -15.98 12.53
CA VAL A 304 -3.26 -16.59 11.32
C VAL A 304 -4.30 -17.48 10.65
N THR A 305 -4.60 -17.22 9.39
CA THR A 305 -5.43 -18.09 8.55
C THR A 305 -4.58 -18.62 7.40
N VAL A 306 -4.52 -19.94 7.26
CA VAL A 306 -3.74 -20.61 6.22
C VAL A 306 -4.68 -21.23 5.20
N ILE A 307 -4.50 -20.91 3.93
CA ILE A 307 -5.17 -21.54 2.78
C ILE A 307 -4.18 -22.52 2.14
N LYS A 308 -4.33 -23.81 2.41
CA LYS A 308 -3.40 -24.86 1.97
C LYS A 308 -4.07 -25.84 1.01
N SER A 309 -3.53 -26.01 -0.19
CA SER A 309 -3.98 -27.05 -1.14
C SER A 309 -2.99 -27.20 -2.29
N SER A 310 -3.23 -28.17 -3.18
CA SER A 310 -2.48 -28.31 -4.43
C SER A 310 -2.50 -27.06 -5.29
N SER A 311 -1.56 -26.93 -6.23
CA SER A 311 -1.57 -25.85 -7.21
C SER A 311 -2.84 -25.89 -8.05
N GLY A 312 -3.33 -24.73 -8.50
CA GLY A 312 -4.52 -24.63 -9.36
C GLY A 312 -5.86 -24.67 -8.65
N GLN A 313 -5.92 -24.70 -7.30
CA GLN A 313 -7.16 -24.64 -6.52
C GLN A 313 -7.65 -23.22 -6.19
N GLY A 314 -6.99 -22.18 -6.72
CA GLY A 314 -7.39 -20.79 -6.57
C GLY A 314 -7.07 -20.15 -5.21
N LYS A 315 -6.02 -20.58 -4.52
CA LYS A 315 -5.60 -20.07 -3.22
C LYS A 315 -5.36 -18.56 -3.21
N THR A 316 -4.52 -18.07 -4.13
CA THR A 316 -4.22 -16.64 -4.31
C THR A 316 -5.49 -15.84 -4.59
N THR A 317 -6.37 -16.36 -5.46
CA THR A 317 -7.66 -15.72 -5.76
C THR A 317 -8.54 -15.58 -4.52
N LEU A 318 -8.64 -16.62 -3.70
CA LEU A 318 -9.40 -16.60 -2.44
C LEU A 318 -8.80 -15.61 -1.43
N ALA A 319 -7.48 -15.54 -1.35
CA ALA A 319 -6.78 -14.61 -0.46
C ALA A 319 -7.01 -13.15 -0.87
N LEU A 320 -6.83 -12.82 -2.16
CA LEU A 320 -7.09 -11.47 -2.69
C LEU A 320 -8.57 -11.09 -2.56
N LYS A 321 -9.50 -11.99 -2.83
CA LYS A 321 -10.95 -11.75 -2.59
C LYS A 321 -11.24 -11.46 -1.12
N THR A 322 -10.59 -12.18 -0.22
CA THR A 322 -10.74 -11.94 1.23
C THR A 322 -10.24 -10.54 1.60
N GLN A 323 -9.06 -10.14 1.14
CA GLN A 323 -8.54 -8.78 1.35
C GLN A 323 -9.47 -7.72 0.76
N TYR A 324 -9.95 -7.93 -0.47
CA TYR A 324 -10.90 -7.02 -1.12
C TYR A 324 -12.20 -6.85 -0.33
N CYS A 325 -12.78 -7.95 0.12
CA CYS A 325 -14.02 -7.91 0.92
C CYS A 325 -13.83 -7.21 2.28
N LEU A 326 -12.65 -7.36 2.88
CA LEU A 326 -12.33 -6.83 4.21
C LEU A 326 -11.61 -5.48 4.19
N GLN A 327 -11.35 -4.87 3.01
CA GLN A 327 -10.58 -3.62 2.87
C GLN A 327 -11.17 -2.39 3.58
N LYS A 328 -12.46 -2.43 3.93
CA LYS A 328 -13.10 -1.36 4.74
C LYS A 328 -12.76 -1.47 6.23
N GLU A 329 -12.39 -2.65 6.69
CA GLU A 329 -12.08 -2.94 8.10
C GLU A 329 -10.58 -3.09 8.33
N TYR A 330 -9.87 -3.67 7.35
CA TYR A 330 -8.44 -3.95 7.41
C TYR A 330 -7.72 -3.30 6.23
N THR A 331 -6.49 -2.84 6.47
CA THR A 331 -5.61 -2.35 5.40
C THR A 331 -4.86 -3.54 4.79
N PRO A 332 -5.06 -3.82 3.49
CA PRO A 332 -4.44 -4.97 2.84
C PRO A 332 -2.97 -4.71 2.52
N TYR A 333 -2.11 -5.63 2.97
CA TYR A 333 -0.68 -5.66 2.69
C TYR A 333 -0.28 -7.02 2.12
N GLN A 334 0.79 -7.04 1.32
CA GLN A 334 1.49 -8.26 0.91
C GLN A 334 2.92 -8.21 1.41
N LEU A 335 3.36 -9.29 2.07
CA LEU A 335 4.74 -9.50 2.46
C LEU A 335 5.44 -10.31 1.36
N ILE A 336 6.52 -9.76 0.80
CA ILE A 336 7.24 -10.37 -0.32
C ILE A 336 8.46 -11.16 0.17
N ASN A 337 9.12 -10.70 1.23
CA ASN A 337 10.33 -11.31 1.73
C ASN A 337 10.39 -11.27 3.27
N CYS A 338 10.68 -12.42 3.87
CA CYS A 338 11.07 -12.61 5.26
C CYS A 338 11.96 -13.87 5.41
N SER A 339 13.02 -13.95 4.62
CA SER A 339 13.96 -15.07 4.63
C SER A 339 15.11 -14.90 5.61
N ASP A 340 15.33 -13.71 6.16
CA ASP A 340 16.40 -13.40 7.10
C ASP A 340 15.83 -12.99 8.47
N ARG A 341 16.37 -13.63 9.53
CA ARG A 341 15.99 -13.30 10.91
C ARG A 341 16.30 -11.86 11.30
N GLY A 342 17.36 -11.27 10.74
CA GLY A 342 17.71 -9.87 10.94
C GLY A 342 16.63 -8.92 10.38
N ALA A 343 15.98 -9.32 9.30
CA ALA A 343 14.90 -8.56 8.66
C ALA A 343 13.59 -8.54 9.48
N LEU A 344 13.33 -9.58 10.28
CA LEU A 344 12.06 -9.74 11.00
C LEU A 344 11.74 -8.55 11.92
N ARG A 345 12.75 -8.00 12.58
CA ARG A 345 12.58 -6.85 13.47
C ARG A 345 12.12 -5.62 12.69
N HIS A 346 12.69 -5.37 11.53
CA HIS A 346 12.30 -4.24 10.68
C HIS A 346 10.85 -4.39 10.18
N ILE A 347 10.43 -5.62 9.85
CA ILE A 347 9.05 -5.91 9.44
C ILE A 347 8.08 -5.65 10.60
N VAL A 348 8.42 -6.11 11.81
CA VAL A 348 7.61 -5.86 13.02
C VAL A 348 7.50 -4.37 13.30
N GLU A 349 8.62 -3.63 13.29
CA GLU A 349 8.65 -2.18 13.50
C GLU A 349 7.83 -1.43 12.45
N TYR A 350 7.87 -1.86 11.19
CA TYR A 350 7.03 -1.30 10.12
C TYR A 350 5.54 -1.42 10.43
N PHE A 351 5.06 -2.63 10.76
CA PHE A 351 3.64 -2.82 11.06
C PHE A 351 3.22 -2.16 12.37
N HIS A 352 4.09 -2.11 13.38
CA HIS A 352 3.83 -1.34 14.61
C HIS A 352 3.64 0.15 14.32
N ALA A 353 4.46 0.73 13.43
CA ALA A 353 4.28 2.12 13.00
C ALA A 353 2.92 2.32 12.30
N ARG A 354 2.52 1.43 11.41
CA ARG A 354 1.22 1.46 10.72
C ARG A 354 0.04 1.39 11.69
N ILE A 355 0.10 0.49 12.67
CA ILE A 355 -0.95 0.36 13.68
C ILE A 355 -1.04 1.61 14.57
N ARG A 356 0.10 2.22 14.93
CA ARG A 356 0.10 3.51 15.66
C ARG A 356 -0.55 4.64 14.85
N LEU A 357 -0.54 4.54 13.53
CA LEU A 357 -1.22 5.47 12.61
C LEU A 357 -2.73 5.14 12.43
N GLY A 358 -3.28 4.17 13.17
CA GLY A 358 -4.69 3.78 13.14
C GLY A 358 -5.03 2.69 12.11
N GLU A 359 -4.05 2.14 11.39
CA GLU A 359 -4.31 1.06 10.44
C GLU A 359 -4.49 -0.29 11.16
N LYS A 360 -5.27 -1.18 10.53
CA LYS A 360 -5.44 -2.58 10.94
C LYS A 360 -4.90 -3.49 9.82
N PRO A 361 -3.62 -3.88 9.85
CA PRO A 361 -3.03 -4.64 8.75
C PRO A 361 -3.66 -6.03 8.58
N LEU A 362 -4.00 -6.39 7.33
CA LEU A 362 -4.26 -7.76 6.87
C LEU A 362 -3.13 -8.16 5.93
N ILE A 363 -2.17 -8.91 6.46
CA ILE A 363 -0.91 -9.22 5.79
C ILE A 363 -1.07 -10.52 5.02
N LEU A 364 -0.97 -10.46 3.70
CA LEU A 364 -0.94 -11.62 2.83
C LEU A 364 0.50 -12.12 2.67
N ILE A 365 0.73 -13.38 2.96
CA ILE A 365 1.93 -14.16 2.62
C ILE A 365 1.50 -15.12 1.52
N ASP A 366 1.68 -14.72 0.25
CA ASP A 366 1.17 -15.50 -0.87
C ASP A 366 2.22 -16.44 -1.43
N ASN A 367 1.83 -17.70 -1.56
CA ASN A 367 2.65 -18.79 -2.09
C ASN A 367 3.95 -18.98 -1.29
N LEU A 368 3.80 -19.48 -0.07
CA LEU A 368 4.89 -19.71 0.88
C LEU A 368 6.07 -20.44 0.22
N ASP A 369 7.24 -19.83 0.25
CA ASP A 369 8.48 -20.29 -0.38
C ASP A 369 9.72 -19.96 0.47
N ALA A 370 10.92 -20.09 -0.09
CA ALA A 370 12.16 -19.80 0.62
C ALA A 370 12.31 -18.32 1.03
N HIS A 371 11.78 -17.39 0.23
CA HIS A 371 11.83 -15.95 0.55
C HIS A 371 10.96 -15.60 1.76
N LEU A 372 10.03 -16.47 2.11
CA LEU A 372 9.09 -16.32 3.20
C LEU A 372 9.31 -17.32 4.35
N SER A 373 10.45 -18.00 4.37
CA SER A 373 10.76 -19.14 5.25
C SER A 373 10.72 -18.82 6.75
N GLU A 374 11.00 -17.59 7.17
CA GLU A 374 10.99 -17.18 8.57
C GLU A 374 9.64 -16.61 9.05
N TRP A 375 8.57 -16.80 8.27
CA TRP A 375 7.23 -16.28 8.59
C TRP A 375 6.72 -16.72 9.97
N ASN A 376 7.03 -17.94 10.41
CA ASN A 376 6.61 -18.48 11.70
C ASN A 376 7.27 -17.75 12.87
N GLN A 377 8.54 -17.39 12.74
CA GLN A 377 9.24 -16.55 13.72
C GLN A 377 8.74 -15.13 13.70
N LEU A 378 8.43 -14.57 12.51
CA LEU A 378 7.77 -13.29 12.39
C LEU A 378 6.45 -13.27 13.18
N VAL A 379 5.59 -14.29 12.99
CA VAL A 379 4.33 -14.43 13.73
C VAL A 379 4.58 -14.51 15.23
N GLN A 380 5.55 -15.28 15.68
CA GLN A 380 5.88 -15.38 17.12
C GLN A 380 6.30 -14.02 17.71
N LEU A 381 7.14 -13.26 16.99
CA LEU A 381 7.55 -11.92 17.40
C LEU A 381 6.32 -10.98 17.45
N MET A 382 5.47 -11.06 16.47
CA MET A 382 4.24 -10.25 16.40
C MET A 382 3.23 -10.63 17.51
N GLN A 383 3.11 -11.90 17.88
CA GLN A 383 2.25 -12.35 18.98
C GLN A 383 2.72 -11.90 20.36
N SER A 384 4.01 -11.67 20.54
CA SER A 384 4.58 -11.27 21.84
C SER A 384 4.10 -9.90 22.32
N ASP A 385 3.63 -9.05 21.42
CA ASP A 385 3.11 -7.73 21.74
C ASP A 385 1.58 -7.66 21.56
N VAL A 386 0.88 -7.99 22.64
CA VAL A 386 -0.60 -8.05 22.70
C VAL A 386 -1.28 -6.70 22.35
N LYS A 387 -0.52 -5.60 22.36
CA LYS A 387 -1.02 -4.26 22.07
C LYS A 387 -1.44 -4.07 20.61
N TYR A 388 -0.89 -4.87 19.70
CA TYR A 388 -1.06 -4.67 18.27
C TYR A 388 -1.99 -5.74 17.69
N ASN A 389 -3.00 -5.29 16.96
CA ASN A 389 -3.97 -6.17 16.31
C ASN A 389 -3.70 -6.20 14.80
N TYR A 390 -3.18 -7.31 14.31
CA TYR A 390 -3.02 -7.60 12.90
C TYR A 390 -3.52 -8.99 12.57
N LYS A 391 -3.81 -9.22 11.31
CA LYS A 391 -4.24 -10.49 10.77
C LYS A 391 -3.28 -10.93 9.68
N ILE A 392 -2.99 -12.22 9.64
CA ILE A 392 -2.08 -12.82 8.67
C ILE A 392 -2.83 -13.89 7.89
N LEU A 393 -2.79 -13.76 6.57
CA LEU A 393 -3.39 -14.69 5.63
C LEU A 393 -2.28 -15.32 4.81
N ILE A 394 -2.13 -16.64 4.88
CA ILE A 394 -1.06 -17.37 4.21
C ILE A 394 -1.66 -18.27 3.14
N THR A 395 -1.07 -18.28 1.96
CA THR A 395 -1.34 -19.32 0.96
C THR A 395 -0.12 -20.21 0.80
N SER A 396 -0.33 -21.52 0.71
CA SER A 396 0.74 -22.49 0.54
C SER A 396 0.31 -23.66 -0.32
N ARG A 397 1.23 -24.20 -1.11
CA ARG A 397 1.08 -25.56 -1.66
C ARG A 397 1.26 -26.56 -0.54
N GLU A 398 0.83 -27.77 -0.74
CA GLU A 398 0.91 -28.80 0.28
C GLU A 398 2.37 -29.17 0.61
N ASN A 399 3.21 -29.33 -0.41
CA ASN A 399 4.62 -29.62 -0.26
C ASN A 399 5.38 -28.44 0.39
N ASP A 400 5.15 -27.21 -0.10
CA ASP A 400 5.80 -26.01 0.43
C ASP A 400 5.44 -25.78 1.91
N TRP A 401 4.21 -26.10 2.30
CA TRP A 401 3.80 -26.02 3.69
C TRP A 401 4.69 -26.89 4.61
N TYR A 402 4.95 -28.10 4.18
CA TYR A 402 5.79 -28.99 4.99
C TYR A 402 7.27 -28.54 5.04
N ASN A 403 7.74 -27.93 3.95
CA ASN A 403 9.12 -27.40 3.90
C ASN A 403 9.28 -26.12 4.74
N TYR A 404 8.28 -25.25 4.77
CA TYR A 404 8.37 -23.90 5.32
C TYR A 404 7.43 -23.59 6.48
N ALA A 405 6.60 -24.54 6.93
CA ALA A 405 5.73 -24.31 8.09
C ALA A 405 6.54 -24.04 9.37
N GLY A 406 7.70 -24.67 9.52
CA GLY A 406 8.55 -24.54 10.70
C GLY A 406 7.88 -25.10 11.96
N ASP A 407 8.29 -24.60 13.12
CA ASP A 407 7.69 -24.99 14.41
C ASP A 407 6.41 -24.18 14.69
N LEU A 408 5.29 -24.85 14.59
CA LEU A 408 3.96 -24.27 14.81
C LEU A 408 3.50 -24.31 16.28
N SER A 409 4.28 -24.96 17.17
CA SER A 409 3.88 -25.19 18.57
C SER A 409 3.67 -23.88 19.35
N ASN A 410 4.32 -22.80 18.93
CA ASN A 410 4.26 -21.49 19.56
C ASN A 410 3.25 -20.53 18.89
N ILE A 411 2.49 -20.98 17.89
CA ILE A 411 1.46 -20.15 17.24
C ILE A 411 0.11 -20.48 17.87
N HIS A 412 -0.39 -19.61 18.73
CA HIS A 412 -1.56 -19.89 19.58
C HIS A 412 -2.90 -19.70 18.88
N SER A 413 -2.97 -18.94 17.80
CA SER A 413 -4.22 -18.57 17.13
C SER A 413 -4.09 -18.76 15.62
N MET A 414 -4.25 -20.00 15.17
CA MET A 414 -4.13 -20.38 13.76
C MET A 414 -5.27 -21.30 13.33
N ASN A 415 -5.73 -21.14 12.09
CA ASN A 415 -6.68 -22.04 11.43
C ASN A 415 -6.21 -22.37 10.02
N ILE A 416 -6.36 -23.63 9.61
CA ILE A 416 -5.96 -24.11 8.26
C ILE A 416 -7.21 -24.50 7.49
N ILE A 417 -7.38 -23.92 6.30
CA ILE A 417 -8.48 -24.22 5.38
C ILE A 417 -7.88 -24.89 4.13
N LYS A 418 -8.47 -26.02 3.73
CA LYS A 418 -8.04 -26.81 2.57
C LYS A 418 -9.09 -26.71 1.46
N PRO A 419 -8.99 -25.74 0.52
CA PRO A 419 -9.91 -25.68 -0.60
C PRO A 419 -9.71 -26.85 -1.54
N MET A 420 -10.81 -27.52 -1.85
CA MET A 420 -10.90 -28.57 -2.86
C MET A 420 -12.11 -28.30 -3.74
N LEU A 421 -12.02 -28.60 -5.03
CA LEU A 421 -13.17 -28.49 -5.93
C LEU A 421 -14.12 -29.66 -5.69
N SER A 422 -15.34 -29.37 -5.22
CA SER A 422 -16.39 -30.37 -5.10
C SER A 422 -17.28 -30.43 -6.34
N LYS A 423 -18.06 -31.51 -6.43
CA LYS A 423 -19.00 -31.71 -7.52
C LYS A 423 -20.12 -30.67 -7.54
N GLU A 424 -20.59 -30.29 -6.37
CA GLU A 424 -21.63 -29.27 -6.16
C GLU A 424 -21.10 -27.89 -6.55
N GLU A 425 -19.85 -27.60 -6.18
CA GLU A 425 -19.18 -26.37 -6.52
C GLU A 425 -18.91 -26.27 -8.03
N ALA A 426 -18.50 -27.37 -8.67
CA ALA A 426 -18.31 -27.40 -10.11
C ALA A 426 -19.61 -27.09 -10.87
N ALA A 427 -20.75 -27.62 -10.42
CA ALA A 427 -22.05 -27.29 -10.99
C ALA A 427 -22.42 -25.81 -10.80
N ALA A 428 -22.13 -25.23 -9.63
CA ALA A 428 -22.38 -23.80 -9.35
C ALA A 428 -21.51 -22.90 -10.22
N ILE A 429 -20.22 -23.24 -10.39
CA ILE A 429 -19.27 -22.51 -11.26
C ILE A 429 -19.76 -22.52 -12.72
N PHE A 430 -20.16 -23.68 -13.22
CA PHE A 430 -20.72 -23.81 -14.58
C PHE A 430 -21.91 -22.88 -14.77
N ASN A 431 -22.88 -22.91 -13.86
CA ASN A 431 -24.09 -22.09 -13.96
C ASN A 431 -23.76 -20.59 -13.94
N THR A 432 -22.81 -20.16 -13.11
CA THR A 432 -22.37 -18.77 -13.03
C THR A 432 -21.72 -18.31 -14.34
N LEU A 433 -20.78 -19.11 -14.87
CA LEU A 433 -20.12 -18.82 -16.14
C LEU A 433 -21.07 -18.85 -17.32
N GLN A 434 -22.09 -19.73 -17.29
CA GLN A 434 -23.13 -19.81 -18.32
C GLN A 434 -23.99 -18.55 -18.32
N GLN A 435 -24.40 -18.06 -17.16
CA GLN A 435 -25.15 -16.82 -17.02
C GLN A 435 -24.35 -15.58 -17.49
N ALA A 436 -23.03 -15.61 -17.26
CA ALA A 436 -22.12 -14.57 -17.72
C ALA A 436 -21.75 -14.69 -19.21
N GLY A 437 -22.18 -15.74 -19.92
CA GLY A 437 -21.86 -15.96 -21.33
C GLY A 437 -20.43 -16.40 -21.61
N HIS A 438 -19.71 -16.90 -20.58
CA HIS A 438 -18.31 -17.32 -20.69
C HIS A 438 -18.12 -18.82 -20.99
N ILE A 439 -19.19 -19.60 -21.15
CA ILE A 439 -19.07 -21.01 -21.48
C ILE A 439 -18.82 -21.19 -22.98
N HIS A 440 -17.76 -21.94 -23.29
CA HIS A 440 -17.44 -22.27 -24.69
C HIS A 440 -18.55 -23.13 -25.35
N PRO A 441 -18.95 -22.90 -26.62
CA PRO A 441 -20.05 -23.60 -27.27
C PRO A 441 -19.93 -25.12 -27.33
N LYS A 442 -18.72 -25.68 -27.27
CA LYS A 442 -18.48 -27.13 -27.20
C LYS A 442 -18.94 -27.75 -25.88
N ILE A 443 -19.03 -26.98 -24.81
CA ILE A 443 -19.36 -27.49 -23.47
C ILE A 443 -20.85 -27.32 -23.22
N LYS A 444 -21.60 -28.42 -23.29
CA LYS A 444 -23.06 -28.40 -23.16
C LYS A 444 -23.56 -28.71 -21.75
N ASP A 445 -22.77 -29.42 -20.95
CA ASP A 445 -23.15 -29.91 -19.63
C ASP A 445 -21.96 -29.94 -18.68
N TRP A 446 -22.20 -29.49 -17.43
CA TRP A 446 -21.18 -29.47 -16.40
C TRP A 446 -20.71 -30.87 -15.99
N LYS A 447 -21.57 -31.89 -16.08
CA LYS A 447 -21.22 -33.28 -15.72
C LYS A 447 -20.18 -33.86 -16.68
N HIS A 448 -20.31 -33.56 -17.97
CA HIS A 448 -19.35 -33.98 -18.96
C HIS A 448 -17.99 -33.31 -18.71
N ALA A 449 -17.96 -31.99 -18.48
CA ALA A 449 -16.74 -31.28 -18.15
C ALA A 449 -16.13 -31.78 -16.82
N TRP A 450 -16.95 -32.05 -15.80
CA TRP A 450 -16.49 -32.62 -14.54
C TRP A 450 -15.80 -33.97 -14.71
N ASN A 451 -16.35 -34.85 -15.54
CA ASN A 451 -15.79 -36.18 -15.77
C ASN A 451 -14.41 -36.12 -16.46
N GLN A 452 -14.15 -35.10 -17.27
CA GLN A 452 -12.84 -34.91 -17.90
C GLN A 452 -11.73 -34.56 -16.92
N ILE A 453 -12.08 -33.89 -15.80
CA ILE A 453 -11.12 -33.48 -14.77
C ILE A 453 -11.18 -34.37 -13.52
N ALA A 454 -11.98 -35.44 -13.52
CA ALA A 454 -12.35 -36.21 -12.31
C ALA A 454 -11.13 -36.77 -11.55
N ASP A 455 -10.04 -37.10 -12.25
CA ASP A 455 -8.82 -37.63 -11.66
C ASP A 455 -8.00 -36.56 -10.91
N LYS A 456 -7.92 -35.35 -11.45
CA LYS A 456 -7.12 -34.25 -10.88
C LYS A 456 -7.93 -33.31 -10.01
N LYS A 457 -9.22 -33.09 -10.30
CA LYS A 457 -10.15 -32.16 -9.59
C LYS A 457 -9.57 -30.76 -9.37
N LEU A 458 -8.84 -30.24 -10.37
CA LEU A 458 -8.22 -28.94 -10.28
C LEU A 458 -9.17 -27.85 -10.80
N LEU A 459 -9.35 -26.80 -10.00
CA LEU A 459 -10.22 -25.68 -10.36
C LEU A 459 -9.77 -24.98 -11.64
N ILE A 460 -8.47 -24.77 -11.83
CA ILE A 460 -7.91 -24.10 -13.00
C ILE A 460 -8.19 -24.89 -14.29
N GLU A 461 -8.03 -26.21 -14.26
CA GLU A 461 -8.33 -27.08 -15.40
C GLU A 461 -9.82 -27.05 -15.75
N TYR A 462 -10.67 -27.07 -14.71
CA TYR A 462 -12.12 -27.02 -14.89
C TYR A 462 -12.57 -25.70 -15.51
N VAL A 463 -12.16 -24.57 -14.96
CA VAL A 463 -12.53 -23.24 -15.47
C VAL A 463 -11.99 -23.05 -16.88
N TYR A 464 -10.74 -23.46 -17.14
CA TYR A 464 -10.15 -23.38 -18.48
C TYR A 464 -10.94 -24.21 -19.51
N LEU A 465 -11.27 -25.46 -19.19
CA LEU A 465 -12.11 -26.30 -20.03
C LEU A 465 -13.46 -25.67 -20.34
N LEU A 466 -14.12 -25.09 -19.33
CA LEU A 466 -15.41 -24.42 -19.50
C LEU A 466 -15.34 -23.23 -20.44
N THR A 467 -14.27 -22.42 -20.32
CA THR A 467 -14.15 -21.15 -21.06
C THR A 467 -13.55 -21.33 -22.46
N HIS A 468 -12.67 -22.29 -22.67
CA HIS A 468 -11.96 -22.52 -23.93
C HIS A 468 -12.44 -23.76 -24.70
N GLY A 469 -13.16 -24.67 -24.05
CA GLY A 469 -13.68 -25.89 -24.67
C GLY A 469 -12.63 -26.96 -25.00
N GLU A 470 -11.44 -26.83 -24.38
CA GLU A 470 -10.31 -27.75 -24.48
C GLU A 470 -9.52 -27.76 -23.17
N MET A 471 -8.76 -28.80 -22.90
CA MET A 471 -7.90 -28.90 -21.73
C MET A 471 -6.65 -28.01 -21.89
N ILE A 472 -6.07 -27.55 -20.79
CA ILE A 472 -4.81 -26.78 -20.79
C ILE A 472 -3.71 -27.53 -21.53
N ALA A 473 -3.59 -28.84 -21.32
CA ALA A 473 -2.61 -29.70 -22.01
C ALA A 473 -2.78 -29.68 -23.54
N GLU A 474 -4.02 -29.77 -24.05
CA GLU A 474 -4.32 -29.75 -25.48
C GLU A 474 -3.94 -28.40 -26.11
N ARG A 475 -4.27 -27.30 -25.42
CA ARG A 475 -3.90 -25.96 -25.86
C ARG A 475 -2.39 -25.76 -25.90
N ILE A 476 -1.68 -26.20 -24.87
CA ILE A 476 -0.22 -26.14 -24.81
C ILE A 476 0.41 -26.95 -25.94
N SER A 477 -0.06 -28.16 -26.18
CA SER A 477 0.44 -28.98 -27.30
C SER A 477 0.30 -28.26 -28.62
N SER A 478 -0.84 -27.61 -28.87
CA SER A 478 -1.08 -26.82 -30.09
C SER A 478 -0.14 -25.63 -30.19
N GLN A 479 0.05 -24.86 -29.09
CA GLN A 479 0.99 -23.73 -29.04
C GLN A 479 2.44 -24.15 -29.24
N MET A 480 2.87 -25.27 -28.64
CA MET A 480 4.24 -25.77 -28.79
C MET A 480 4.48 -26.24 -30.24
N CYS A 481 3.50 -26.88 -30.88
CA CYS A 481 3.58 -27.23 -32.31
C CYS A 481 3.72 -25.97 -33.19
N GLU A 482 3.03 -24.90 -32.89
CA GLU A 482 3.12 -23.63 -33.63
C GLU A 482 4.49 -22.97 -33.43
N ILE A 483 4.98 -22.88 -32.20
CA ILE A 483 6.30 -22.36 -31.88
C ILE A 483 7.40 -23.15 -32.58
N GLY A 484 7.31 -24.48 -32.61
CA GLY A 484 8.30 -25.35 -33.24
C GLY A 484 8.43 -25.19 -34.77
N ARG A 485 7.44 -24.59 -35.42
CA ARG A 485 7.48 -24.29 -36.87
C ARG A 485 8.22 -22.97 -37.17
N ASN A 486 8.47 -22.13 -36.17
CA ASN A 486 9.10 -20.84 -36.35
C ASN A 486 10.64 -20.94 -36.29
N GLU A 487 11.36 -20.10 -37.03
CA GLU A 487 12.83 -20.08 -37.06
C GLU A 487 13.44 -19.87 -35.64
N THR A 488 12.76 -19.17 -34.75
CA THR A 488 13.18 -18.93 -33.35
C THR A 488 12.69 -20.01 -32.39
N GLY A 489 12.01 -21.04 -32.86
CA GLY A 489 11.34 -22.06 -32.05
C GLY A 489 12.28 -22.80 -31.11
N SER A 490 13.49 -23.14 -31.56
CA SER A 490 14.47 -23.84 -30.73
C SER A 490 14.92 -23.01 -29.50
N ILE A 491 15.06 -21.68 -29.66
CA ILE A 491 15.46 -20.79 -28.60
C ILE A 491 14.27 -20.58 -27.63
N LYS A 492 13.05 -20.40 -28.16
CA LYS A 492 11.84 -20.31 -27.34
C LYS A 492 11.66 -21.57 -26.49
N PHE A 493 11.91 -22.77 -27.08
CA PHE A 493 11.83 -24.01 -26.32
C PHE A 493 12.87 -24.10 -25.22
N GLU A 494 14.10 -23.69 -25.48
CA GLU A 494 15.14 -23.68 -24.44
C GLU A 494 14.79 -22.73 -23.30
N LEU A 495 14.29 -21.52 -23.60
CA LEU A 495 13.76 -20.58 -22.61
C LEU A 495 12.62 -21.21 -21.79
N LEU A 496 11.64 -21.82 -22.46
CA LEU A 496 10.49 -22.43 -21.81
C LEU A 496 10.87 -23.61 -20.93
N ARG A 497 11.82 -24.48 -21.36
CA ARG A 497 12.31 -25.59 -20.53
C ARG A 497 12.83 -25.06 -19.19
N GLN A 498 13.70 -24.05 -19.22
CA GLN A 498 14.33 -23.52 -18.02
C GLN A 498 13.34 -22.76 -17.14
N VAL A 499 12.56 -21.84 -17.72
CA VAL A 499 11.62 -21.00 -16.97
C VAL A 499 10.47 -21.81 -16.39
N CYS A 500 9.87 -22.71 -17.20
CA CYS A 500 8.73 -23.50 -16.73
C CYS A 500 9.15 -24.56 -15.71
N PHE A 501 10.32 -25.18 -15.86
CA PHE A 501 10.81 -26.14 -14.87
C PHE A 501 11.16 -25.45 -13.55
N ALA A 502 11.78 -24.28 -13.59
CA ALA A 502 12.02 -23.45 -12.40
C ALA A 502 10.70 -23.07 -11.68
N ASP A 503 9.68 -22.65 -12.45
CA ASP A 503 8.36 -22.31 -11.90
C ASP A 503 7.65 -23.54 -11.27
N VAL A 504 7.78 -24.72 -11.86
CA VAL A 504 7.27 -25.97 -11.26
C VAL A 504 7.98 -26.26 -9.94
N CYS A 505 9.30 -26.01 -9.87
CA CYS A 505 10.09 -26.15 -8.65
C CYS A 505 9.88 -24.97 -7.65
N GLY A 506 9.05 -23.98 -7.98
CA GLY A 506 8.72 -22.87 -7.06
C GLY A 506 9.77 -21.78 -6.96
N ILE A 507 10.68 -21.67 -7.92
CA ILE A 507 11.69 -20.62 -8.00
C ILE A 507 11.50 -19.73 -9.24
N ARG A 508 12.05 -18.51 -9.19
CA ARG A 508 12.13 -17.58 -10.33
C ARG A 508 13.56 -17.52 -10.84
N LEU A 509 13.75 -17.33 -12.13
CA LEU A 509 15.10 -17.22 -12.69
C LEU A 509 15.51 -15.75 -12.85
N PRO A 510 16.76 -15.38 -12.48
CA PRO A 510 17.29 -14.06 -12.78
C PRO A 510 17.36 -13.82 -14.29
N THR A 511 16.59 -12.85 -14.80
CA THR A 511 16.47 -12.54 -16.24
C THR A 511 17.84 -12.32 -16.88
N LYS A 512 18.71 -11.54 -16.22
CA LYS A 512 20.06 -11.22 -16.74
C LYS A 512 20.96 -12.45 -16.86
N LYS A 513 20.90 -13.38 -15.89
CA LYS A 513 21.67 -14.64 -15.94
C LYS A 513 21.18 -15.53 -17.07
N LEU A 514 19.86 -15.70 -17.20
CA LEU A 514 19.22 -16.48 -18.25
C LEU A 514 19.59 -15.96 -19.64
N LEU A 515 19.45 -14.66 -19.90
CA LEU A 515 19.80 -14.04 -21.17
C LEU A 515 21.29 -14.23 -21.51
N ARG A 516 22.19 -14.07 -20.54
CA ARG A 516 23.64 -14.29 -20.74
C ARG A 516 23.98 -15.74 -21.08
N SER A 517 23.28 -16.71 -20.50
CA SER A 517 23.52 -18.13 -20.79
C SER A 517 23.12 -18.53 -22.20
N LEU A 518 22.15 -17.83 -22.79
CA LEU A 518 21.62 -18.12 -24.12
C LEU A 518 22.29 -17.30 -25.22
N ALA A 519 22.82 -16.10 -24.91
CA ALA A 519 23.44 -15.21 -25.89
C ALA A 519 24.52 -15.87 -26.77
N PRO A 520 25.42 -16.72 -26.26
CA PRO A 520 26.42 -17.41 -27.10
C PRO A 520 25.83 -18.46 -28.04
N ARG A 521 24.59 -18.86 -27.85
CA ARG A 521 23.93 -19.97 -28.58
C ARG A 521 23.08 -19.52 -29.77
N THR A 522 22.95 -18.21 -29.98
CA THR A 522 22.07 -17.67 -31.02
C THR A 522 22.59 -16.39 -31.64
N PHE A 523 22.24 -16.16 -32.92
CA PHE A 523 22.42 -14.90 -33.62
C PHE A 523 21.18 -13.99 -33.54
N TYR A 524 20.09 -14.48 -32.95
CA TYR A 524 18.86 -13.69 -32.79
C TYR A 524 18.94 -12.77 -31.58
N ASP A 525 18.20 -11.67 -31.61
CA ASP A 525 18.02 -10.79 -30.45
C ASP A 525 17.10 -11.48 -29.41
N ILE A 526 17.72 -11.99 -28.34
CA ILE A 526 17.01 -12.70 -27.28
C ILE A 526 16.03 -11.76 -26.56
N GLY A 527 16.33 -10.48 -26.46
CA GLY A 527 15.44 -9.49 -25.84
C GLY A 527 14.12 -9.36 -26.61
N GLN A 528 14.17 -9.36 -27.94
CA GLN A 528 12.97 -9.36 -28.78
C GLN A 528 12.19 -10.67 -28.68
N ILE A 529 12.90 -11.81 -28.63
CA ILE A 529 12.27 -13.12 -28.41
C ILE A 529 11.54 -13.12 -27.08
N LEU A 530 12.18 -12.67 -26.02
CA LEU A 530 11.58 -12.63 -24.68
C LEU A 530 10.35 -11.72 -24.64
N LYS A 531 10.41 -10.55 -25.29
CA LYS A 531 9.25 -9.67 -25.43
C LYS A 531 8.10 -10.37 -26.17
N SER A 532 8.38 -11.01 -27.30
CA SER A 532 7.37 -11.81 -28.04
C SER A 532 6.73 -12.88 -27.15
N MET A 533 7.52 -13.59 -26.34
CA MET A 533 7.01 -14.61 -25.43
C MET A 533 6.14 -14.06 -24.31
N THR A 534 6.44 -12.84 -23.83
CA THR A 534 5.61 -12.13 -22.86
C THR A 534 4.29 -11.68 -23.50
N ASP A 535 4.36 -11.14 -24.72
CA ASP A 535 3.17 -10.70 -25.48
C ASP A 535 2.28 -11.90 -25.89
N GLU A 536 2.88 -13.09 -26.13
CA GLU A 536 2.20 -14.36 -26.41
C GLU A 536 1.70 -15.07 -25.13
N PHE A 537 1.85 -14.48 -23.94
CA PHE A 537 1.48 -15.07 -22.64
C PHE A 537 2.11 -16.45 -22.40
N LEU A 538 3.37 -16.58 -22.69
CA LEU A 538 4.13 -17.82 -22.43
C LEU A 538 4.92 -17.71 -21.12
N VAL A 539 5.44 -16.53 -20.80
CA VAL A 539 6.22 -16.24 -19.60
C VAL A 539 5.79 -14.90 -19.00
N HIS A 540 6.15 -14.68 -17.75
CA HIS A 540 5.96 -13.42 -17.03
C HIS A 540 7.31 -12.87 -16.57
N ILE A 541 7.51 -11.54 -16.70
CA ILE A 541 8.69 -10.83 -16.20
C ILE A 541 8.23 -9.93 -15.05
N SER A 542 8.97 -9.94 -13.94
CA SER A 542 8.71 -9.06 -12.80
C SER A 542 8.74 -7.58 -13.22
N GLN A 543 8.05 -6.71 -12.47
CA GLN A 543 7.93 -5.28 -12.82
C GLN A 543 9.28 -4.56 -12.89
N ASP A 544 10.26 -4.96 -12.06
CA ASP A 544 11.63 -4.46 -12.07
C ASP A 544 12.48 -5.03 -13.21
N GLY A 545 11.99 -6.08 -13.92
CA GLY A 545 12.69 -6.77 -14.99
C GLY A 545 13.78 -7.73 -14.51
N ASP A 546 13.96 -7.91 -13.22
CA ASP A 546 15.07 -8.71 -12.67
C ASP A 546 14.81 -10.22 -12.69
N TYR A 547 13.54 -10.65 -12.65
CA TYR A 547 13.16 -12.07 -12.62
C TYR A 547 12.15 -12.44 -13.71
N ILE A 548 12.21 -13.70 -14.16
CA ILE A 548 11.30 -14.31 -15.10
C ILE A 548 10.73 -15.60 -14.52
N GLU A 549 9.44 -15.83 -14.73
CA GLU A 549 8.70 -16.99 -14.24
C GLU A 549 7.65 -17.47 -15.24
N GLY A 550 7.12 -18.66 -15.06
CA GLY A 550 5.94 -19.14 -15.80
C GLY A 550 4.67 -18.39 -15.40
N LEU A 551 3.63 -18.46 -16.21
CA LEU A 551 2.35 -17.81 -15.91
C LEU A 551 1.61 -18.46 -14.72
N HIS A 552 1.76 -19.78 -14.59
CA HIS A 552 1.15 -20.56 -13.52
C HIS A 552 1.77 -21.97 -13.48
N PRO A 553 2.12 -22.51 -12.30
CA PRO A 553 2.79 -23.80 -12.17
C PRO A 553 2.09 -25.00 -12.81
N VAL A 554 0.74 -25.02 -12.87
CA VAL A 554 0.00 -26.08 -13.59
C VAL A 554 0.26 -26.01 -15.09
N ARG A 555 0.23 -24.81 -15.67
CA ARG A 555 0.53 -24.59 -17.08
C ARG A 555 2.00 -24.90 -17.38
N SER A 556 2.90 -24.43 -16.53
CA SER A 556 4.33 -24.71 -16.64
C SER A 556 4.61 -26.21 -16.58
N ARG A 557 3.91 -26.97 -15.75
CA ARG A 557 4.02 -28.44 -15.69
C ARG A 557 3.65 -29.10 -17.03
N HIS A 558 2.58 -28.71 -17.67
CA HIS A 558 2.22 -29.24 -19.01
C HIS A 558 3.24 -28.87 -20.07
N ILE A 559 3.84 -27.67 -20.00
CA ILE A 559 4.91 -27.27 -20.92
C ILE A 559 6.16 -28.14 -20.67
N VAL A 560 6.53 -28.38 -19.43
CA VAL A 560 7.65 -29.25 -19.05
C VAL A 560 7.40 -30.69 -19.56
N GLU A 561 6.23 -31.27 -19.30
CA GLU A 561 5.85 -32.59 -19.76
C GLU A 561 5.97 -32.71 -21.28
N TYR A 562 5.48 -31.71 -22.04
CA TYR A 562 5.58 -31.69 -23.50
C TYR A 562 7.02 -31.57 -24.01
N LEU A 563 7.80 -30.61 -23.47
CA LEU A 563 9.14 -30.29 -23.97
C LEU A 563 10.20 -31.33 -23.55
N HIS A 564 9.89 -32.21 -22.57
CA HIS A 564 10.77 -33.25 -22.08
C HIS A 564 10.30 -34.67 -22.46
N GLU A 565 9.33 -34.79 -23.36
CA GLU A 565 8.92 -36.13 -23.88
C GLU A 565 10.11 -36.90 -24.46
N TYR A 566 11.01 -36.19 -25.16
CA TYR A 566 12.21 -36.74 -25.79
C TYR A 566 13.50 -36.03 -25.42
N TYR A 567 13.43 -35.01 -24.52
CA TYR A 567 14.60 -34.26 -24.06
C TYR A 567 14.87 -34.58 -22.59
N PRO A 568 16.13 -34.92 -22.22
CA PRO A 568 16.46 -35.28 -20.84
C PRO A 568 16.12 -34.18 -19.86
N LEU A 569 15.36 -34.51 -18.83
CA LEU A 569 14.91 -33.53 -17.81
C LEU A 569 16.10 -33.09 -16.93
N GLU A 570 17.03 -34.00 -16.64
CA GLU A 570 18.26 -33.79 -15.90
C GLU A 570 19.13 -32.68 -16.50
N GLU A 571 19.19 -32.57 -17.83
CA GLU A 571 19.92 -31.49 -18.49
C GLU A 571 19.34 -30.13 -18.19
N THR A 572 18.02 -30.03 -18.16
CA THR A 572 17.33 -28.78 -17.77
C THR A 572 17.54 -28.49 -16.28
N ALA A 573 17.41 -29.49 -15.42
CA ALA A 573 17.67 -29.37 -13.99
C ALA A 573 19.09 -28.87 -13.72
N TYR A 574 20.09 -29.44 -14.41
CA TYR A 574 21.50 -29.03 -14.31
C TYR A 574 21.73 -27.59 -14.78
N ASN A 575 21.14 -27.19 -15.90
CA ASN A 575 21.25 -25.81 -16.39
C ASN A 575 20.65 -24.79 -15.41
N ILE A 576 19.53 -25.13 -14.75
CA ILE A 576 18.87 -24.26 -13.78
C ILE A 576 19.73 -24.08 -12.54
N THR A 577 20.49 -25.10 -12.10
CA THR A 577 21.39 -24.95 -10.95
C THR A 577 22.44 -23.84 -11.17
N LYS A 578 22.86 -23.60 -12.42
CA LYS A 578 23.79 -22.55 -12.79
C LYS A 578 23.15 -21.16 -12.85
N LEU A 579 21.85 -21.08 -12.99
CA LEU A 579 21.09 -19.85 -13.15
C LEU A 579 20.46 -19.36 -11.85
N ALA A 580 20.03 -20.29 -10.99
CA ALA A 580 19.35 -19.97 -9.74
C ALA A 580 20.22 -19.12 -8.80
N ASP A 581 19.58 -18.37 -7.93
CA ASP A 581 20.26 -17.67 -6.85
C ASP A 581 20.50 -18.60 -5.66
N LEU A 582 21.55 -18.37 -4.88
CA LEU A 582 21.94 -19.24 -3.76
C LEU A 582 20.78 -19.52 -2.79
N GLN A 583 19.94 -18.53 -2.54
CA GLN A 583 18.79 -18.65 -1.65
C GLN A 583 17.73 -19.65 -2.16
N ASP A 584 17.67 -19.89 -3.47
CA ASP A 584 16.70 -20.77 -4.13
C ASP A 584 17.18 -22.23 -4.21
N PHE A 585 18.47 -22.50 -3.94
CA PHE A 585 19.04 -23.84 -4.06
C PHE A 585 18.34 -24.87 -3.19
N SER A 586 18.08 -24.56 -1.93
CA SER A 586 17.40 -25.47 -1.02
C SER A 586 15.98 -25.83 -1.53
N VAL A 587 15.28 -24.85 -2.10
CA VAL A 587 13.94 -25.03 -2.70
C VAL A 587 14.02 -25.91 -3.92
N LEU A 588 14.89 -25.55 -4.84
CA LEU A 588 15.09 -26.28 -6.11
C LEU A 588 15.38 -27.75 -5.83
N PHE A 589 16.34 -28.03 -4.96
CA PHE A 589 16.71 -29.39 -4.60
C PHE A 589 15.68 -30.14 -3.78
N SER A 590 14.78 -29.45 -3.09
CA SER A 590 13.66 -30.11 -2.38
C SER A 590 12.60 -30.67 -3.34
N HIS A 591 12.51 -30.11 -4.55
CA HIS A 591 11.57 -30.58 -5.56
C HIS A 591 12.14 -31.67 -6.48
N TYR A 592 13.46 -31.78 -6.62
CA TYR A 592 14.08 -32.76 -7.48
C TYR A 592 13.71 -34.23 -7.20
N PRO A 593 13.52 -34.66 -5.92
CA PRO A 593 13.03 -36.01 -5.64
C PRO A 593 11.69 -36.37 -6.25
N GLU A 594 10.86 -35.39 -6.62
CA GLU A 594 9.55 -35.61 -7.26
C GLU A 594 9.67 -36.09 -8.73
N PHE A 595 10.81 -35.82 -9.36
CA PHE A 595 11.01 -36.11 -10.79
C PHE A 595 11.73 -37.43 -11.00
N SER A 596 11.37 -38.10 -12.13
CA SER A 596 11.98 -39.34 -12.57
C SER A 596 13.10 -39.03 -13.57
N PHE A 597 14.32 -38.85 -13.11
CA PHE A 597 15.52 -38.73 -13.93
C PHE A 597 16.67 -39.51 -13.29
N ASP A 598 17.78 -39.67 -14.02
CA ASP A 598 18.99 -40.33 -13.48
C ASP A 598 19.62 -39.48 -12.40
N LYS A 599 19.19 -39.73 -11.15
CA LYS A 599 19.58 -38.97 -9.98
C LYS A 599 21.07 -39.15 -9.61
N GLU A 600 21.63 -40.34 -9.86
CA GLU A 600 23.02 -40.64 -9.55
C GLU A 600 23.95 -39.79 -10.43
N SER A 601 23.78 -39.85 -11.74
CA SER A 601 24.54 -39.02 -12.68
C SER A 601 24.35 -37.52 -12.39
N PHE A 602 23.12 -37.07 -12.23
CA PHE A 602 22.80 -35.68 -12.00
C PHE A 602 23.47 -35.10 -10.71
N TYR A 603 23.33 -35.79 -9.60
CA TYR A 603 23.92 -35.32 -8.34
C TYR A 603 25.45 -35.37 -8.36
N SER A 604 26.05 -36.37 -9.01
CA SER A 604 27.49 -36.45 -9.21
C SER A 604 28.00 -35.24 -10.00
N ASP A 605 27.39 -34.92 -11.10
CA ASP A 605 27.79 -33.78 -11.96
C ASP A 605 27.66 -32.45 -11.23
N VAL A 606 26.55 -32.21 -10.53
CA VAL A 606 26.32 -30.99 -9.76
C VAL A 606 27.34 -30.84 -8.60
N VAL A 607 27.58 -31.92 -7.88
CA VAL A 607 28.53 -31.92 -6.75
C VAL A 607 29.96 -31.66 -7.23
N ASN A 608 30.37 -32.34 -8.31
CA ASN A 608 31.71 -32.17 -8.87
C ASN A 608 31.90 -30.72 -9.38
N GLU A 609 30.90 -30.10 -9.98
CA GLU A 609 31.01 -28.72 -10.42
C GLU A 609 31.20 -27.76 -9.24
N TRP A 610 30.37 -27.84 -8.22
CA TRP A 610 30.52 -26.95 -7.04
C TRP A 610 31.77 -27.24 -6.21
N TRP A 611 32.17 -28.46 -6.14
CA TRP A 611 33.45 -28.83 -5.51
C TRP A 611 34.63 -28.16 -6.23
N ASN A 612 34.62 -28.21 -7.58
CA ASN A 612 35.63 -27.54 -8.38
C ASN A 612 35.61 -26.02 -8.28
N LEU A 613 34.38 -25.43 -8.05
CA LEU A 613 34.20 -24.00 -7.82
C LEU A 613 34.41 -23.57 -6.37
N GLU A 614 34.74 -24.51 -5.45
CA GLU A 614 34.91 -24.28 -4.01
C GLU A 614 33.67 -23.61 -3.35
N ASP A 615 32.46 -23.81 -3.91
CA ASP A 615 31.21 -23.19 -3.41
C ASP A 615 30.50 -24.08 -2.38
N LEU A 616 31.03 -24.08 -1.16
CA LEU A 616 30.48 -24.86 -0.05
C LEU A 616 29.04 -24.45 0.32
N LYS A 617 28.65 -23.18 0.10
CA LYS A 617 27.28 -22.71 0.43
C LYS A 617 26.25 -23.34 -0.49
N CYS A 618 26.50 -23.36 -1.78
CA CYS A 618 25.67 -24.06 -2.75
C CYS A 618 25.56 -25.56 -2.40
N PHE A 619 26.67 -26.19 -2.11
CA PHE A 619 26.73 -27.61 -1.74
C PHE A 619 25.88 -27.94 -0.51
N VAL A 620 26.03 -27.20 0.60
CA VAL A 620 25.25 -27.39 1.82
C VAL A 620 23.75 -27.13 1.59
N SER A 621 23.41 -26.11 0.80
CA SER A 621 22.02 -25.79 0.47
C SER A 621 21.37 -26.91 -0.37
N ALA A 622 22.10 -27.49 -1.30
CA ALA A 622 21.64 -28.61 -2.10
C ALA A 622 21.40 -29.87 -1.24
N ILE A 623 22.33 -30.22 -0.38
CA ILE A 623 22.17 -31.36 0.56
C ILE A 623 20.91 -31.15 1.41
N ARG A 624 20.75 -29.97 2.00
CA ARG A 624 19.61 -29.65 2.84
C ARG A 624 18.29 -29.75 2.06
N GLY A 625 18.25 -29.22 0.86
CA GLY A 625 17.07 -29.29 -0.01
C GLY A 625 16.72 -30.72 -0.38
N THR A 626 17.68 -31.52 -0.86
CA THR A 626 17.48 -32.92 -1.24
C THR A 626 17.00 -33.78 -0.08
N PHE A 627 17.57 -33.58 1.11
CA PHE A 627 17.13 -34.27 2.33
C PHE A 627 15.68 -33.93 2.65
N SER A 628 15.33 -32.64 2.69
CA SER A 628 13.96 -32.19 2.96
C SER A 628 12.97 -32.76 1.96
N GLY A 629 13.25 -32.68 0.64
CA GLY A 629 12.40 -33.16 -0.40
C GLY A 629 12.18 -34.67 -0.38
N SER A 630 13.22 -35.44 -0.10
CA SER A 630 13.12 -36.91 -0.01
C SER A 630 12.31 -37.38 1.17
N VAL A 631 12.47 -36.74 2.34
CA VAL A 631 11.63 -36.99 3.52
C VAL A 631 10.17 -36.68 3.19
N MET A 632 9.91 -35.55 2.53
CA MET A 632 8.56 -35.16 2.12
C MET A 632 7.93 -36.14 1.13
N GLN A 633 8.69 -36.57 0.13
CA GLN A 633 8.19 -37.56 -0.83
C GLN A 633 7.83 -38.88 -0.13
N TYR A 634 8.62 -39.30 0.85
CA TYR A 634 8.29 -40.47 1.66
C TYR A 634 7.01 -40.29 2.46
N PHE A 635 6.81 -39.16 3.12
CA PHE A 635 5.58 -38.85 3.85
C PHE A 635 4.36 -38.86 2.92
N LYS A 636 4.47 -38.24 1.75
CA LYS A 636 3.40 -38.20 0.75
C LYS A 636 3.02 -39.60 0.25
N ASN A 637 4.01 -40.43 0.01
CA ASN A 637 3.78 -41.81 -0.45
C ASN A 637 3.21 -42.74 0.63
N ASN A 638 3.31 -42.36 1.89
CA ASN A 638 2.89 -43.14 3.04
C ASN A 638 1.89 -42.39 3.93
N GLU A 639 1.14 -41.42 3.39
CA GLU A 639 0.24 -40.56 4.14
C GLU A 639 -0.82 -41.33 4.96
N GLU A 640 -1.36 -42.43 4.42
CA GLU A 640 -2.32 -43.28 5.14
C GLU A 640 -1.70 -43.92 6.39
N LEU A 641 -0.48 -44.46 6.28
CA LEU A 641 0.26 -45.03 7.41
C LEU A 641 0.51 -44.02 8.53
N PHE A 642 0.80 -42.76 8.17
CA PHE A 642 1.05 -41.68 9.14
C PHE A 642 -0.22 -41.18 9.80
N ASN A 643 -1.33 -41.13 9.08
CA ASN A 643 -2.64 -40.76 9.62
C ASN A 643 -3.15 -41.82 10.61
N GLU A 644 -2.86 -43.10 10.37
CA GLU A 644 -3.23 -44.21 11.27
C GLU A 644 -2.33 -44.30 12.52
N ALA A 645 -1.04 -43.99 12.39
CA ALA A 645 -0.06 -44.30 13.44
C ALA A 645 -0.09 -43.33 14.64
N ASN A 646 -0.71 -42.16 14.55
CA ASN A 646 -0.82 -41.16 15.64
C ASN A 646 0.47 -40.99 16.48
N ASN A 647 1.62 -41.36 15.94
CA ASN A 647 2.86 -41.65 16.66
C ASN A 647 3.94 -40.61 16.32
N ARG A 648 3.95 -39.50 17.09
CA ARG A 648 4.94 -38.42 16.95
C ARG A 648 6.41 -38.88 17.14
N GLY A 649 6.62 -40.02 17.77
CA GLY A 649 7.96 -40.57 17.98
C GLY A 649 8.56 -41.29 16.77
N GLY A 650 7.74 -41.79 15.83
CA GLY A 650 8.21 -42.45 14.62
C GLY A 650 8.83 -41.52 13.57
N LEU A 651 8.48 -40.22 13.60
CA LEU A 651 8.96 -39.19 12.67
C LEU A 651 10.50 -39.09 12.62
N PHE A 652 11.16 -39.18 13.78
CA PHE A 652 12.62 -39.08 13.86
C PHE A 652 13.32 -40.33 13.30
N LEU A 653 12.79 -41.52 13.56
CA LEU A 653 13.32 -42.79 13.04
C LEU A 653 13.18 -42.88 11.52
N ILE A 654 12.03 -42.42 10.96
CA ILE A 654 11.78 -42.41 9.54
C ILE A 654 12.70 -41.42 8.83
N ALA A 655 12.91 -40.23 9.38
CA ALA A 655 13.83 -39.24 8.82
C ALA A 655 15.28 -39.78 8.74
N THR A 656 15.70 -40.65 9.67
CA THR A 656 17.03 -41.27 9.64
C THR A 656 17.14 -42.45 8.68
N GLU A 657 16.06 -43.21 8.43
CA GLU A 657 16.04 -44.35 7.50
C GLU A 657 15.87 -43.95 6.04
N VAL A 658 15.15 -42.85 5.79
CA VAL A 658 14.85 -42.36 4.43
C VAL A 658 15.86 -41.32 3.96
N CYS A 659 16.91 -41.12 4.69
CA CYS A 659 17.93 -40.15 4.33
C CYS A 659 18.52 -40.43 2.95
N PRO A 660 18.38 -39.52 1.97
CA PRO A 660 18.89 -39.73 0.60
C PRO A 660 20.40 -39.53 0.49
N PHE A 661 21.14 -39.54 1.62
CA PHE A 661 22.60 -39.51 1.57
C PHE A 661 23.18 -40.64 0.72
N ALA A 662 22.43 -41.70 0.45
CA ALA A 662 22.81 -42.71 -0.53
C ALA A 662 23.01 -42.08 -1.94
N GLN A 663 22.29 -41.04 -2.29
CA GLN A 663 22.43 -40.33 -3.57
C GLN A 663 23.70 -39.47 -3.63
N PHE A 664 24.28 -39.17 -2.48
CA PHE A 664 25.59 -38.49 -2.34
C PHE A 664 26.73 -39.43 -1.98
N ARG A 665 26.49 -40.75 -1.85
CA ARG A 665 27.54 -41.73 -1.54
C ARG A 665 28.56 -41.87 -2.63
N GLU A 666 28.20 -41.58 -3.86
CA GLU A 666 29.08 -41.63 -5.02
C GLU A 666 29.69 -40.25 -5.33
N ILE A 667 29.57 -39.30 -4.39
CA ILE A 667 30.39 -38.11 -4.41
C ILE A 667 31.83 -38.58 -4.52
N ASP A 668 32.42 -38.19 -5.65
CA ASP A 668 33.74 -38.57 -6.12
C ASP A 668 34.71 -38.91 -4.99
N GLU A 669 35.52 -39.94 -5.20
CA GLU A 669 36.55 -40.33 -4.30
C GLU A 669 37.46 -39.20 -3.81
N SER A 670 37.46 -38.03 -4.43
CA SER A 670 38.13 -36.79 -3.99
C SER A 670 37.62 -36.19 -2.66
N VAL A 671 36.37 -36.51 -2.24
CA VAL A 671 35.79 -36.03 -0.95
C VAL A 671 35.92 -37.11 0.14
N LYS A 672 37.02 -37.80 0.19
CA LYS A 672 37.17 -39.02 1.00
C LYS A 672 37.22 -38.79 2.48
N THR A 673 37.54 -37.60 2.95
CA THR A 673 37.68 -37.38 4.40
C THR A 673 37.22 -36.00 4.87
N LEU A 674 36.67 -35.93 6.09
CA LEU A 674 36.36 -34.70 6.81
C LEU A 674 37.58 -33.75 6.92
N GLU A 675 38.78 -34.26 6.80
CA GLU A 675 40.03 -33.50 6.84
C GLU A 675 40.25 -32.70 5.55
N GLN A 676 39.90 -33.23 4.40
CA GLN A 676 39.92 -32.49 3.13
C GLN A 676 38.86 -31.38 3.10
N MET A 677 37.71 -31.62 3.71
CA MET A 677 36.69 -30.55 3.89
C MET A 677 37.17 -29.43 4.81
N LYS A 678 38.01 -29.71 5.81
CA LYS A 678 38.57 -28.69 6.70
C LYS A 678 39.60 -27.77 6.02
N GLU A 679 40.29 -28.26 4.99
CA GLU A 679 41.27 -27.46 4.25
C GLU A 679 40.57 -26.46 3.30
N ILE A 680 39.32 -26.73 2.91
CA ILE A 680 38.52 -25.90 1.98
C ILE A 680 37.70 -24.87 2.73
N VAL A 681 37.35 -25.10 3.99
CA VAL A 681 36.65 -24.12 4.84
C VAL A 681 37.63 -23.08 5.33
N PRO A 682 37.61 -21.82 4.88
CA PRO A 682 38.43 -20.78 5.47
C PRO A 682 38.18 -20.71 6.97
N ASN A 683 39.26 -20.66 7.76
CA ASN A 683 39.19 -20.40 9.20
C ASN A 683 38.59 -18.98 9.39
N ASN A 684 37.29 -18.86 9.49
CA ASN A 684 36.58 -17.67 9.98
C ASN A 684 35.95 -17.98 11.32
#